data_1a973af98c7614551f2a39a05475b3c9
#
_entry.id   1a973af98c7614551f2a39a05475b3c9
#
_cell.length_a   1.000
_cell.length_b   1.000
_cell.length_c   1.000
_cell.angle_alpha   90.00
_cell.angle_beta   90.00
_cell.angle_gamma   90.00
#
_symmetry.space_group_name_H-M   'P 1'
#
loop_
_entity.id
_entity.type
_entity.pdbx_description
1 polymer ?
#
loop_
_entity_poly.entity_id
_entity_poly.type
_entity_poly.pdbx_seq_one_letter_code
_entity_poly.pdbx_strand_id
1 'polypeptide(L)'
;MAFFLARSIPEAYGQVVHAESSSPQAERKTVVGSVPSRGPHYISVRMKLPSRALVAGETGIFEIEAFLNEGKITNGRKLAWDRNTETPLIIWISTPPQSGIAFIDRLRPDRPYHHLLVKFGSPKTDSSQLIRSEIEYTVNSGTKTGKHSFWLDISGQLITSEGQKIHDMGVAKLPFEVDTHLRTKLLMLIVVGIVVFLFIMEWVRVDVVGILMMVLLPELGLLNAHDAFRGLSSNAVVAIIGVMIISYGLNRAGLVSRVLEPLIGFVAKSPNRLVVIFSTLIATISGVMQNTGAAVLFLPAIRLVASHRLKIHISRVLMPIGMAAILGGTLTMIGTSPLILLNDTLPQGMPKFGFLELTPIGMALVIGGIAYLCTAGMRMLIKTSATQTTDFQNSPRGAVQNEFLSSYPLINGPYEIYVPEGYRPGKGPQEIVKIRQRYLVNIVAFATDDGIQNIAPLPNSNIRAGVALCVYGPEKGVQDFVEDYGLVLREEPRVFKNTLFNPSIAGMVEGVVSPRSAMIGQAIKEIRFRETFGVTALAVHQNGRTYYRELADLPLQSGDTVLVHGTWEQFHALQDFHQNFIIISPFEEEFHKPEKARWASICFLVALFLMIVSSFYFQKRPYNPIPLSVCLMVGALGMILTKVMTIAEAYRSVDWRTVFLLGGLIPLGMAVDQTGTAQWIAKGIVFGLGPFMSPLLLLVVLACLSCGSTMIISNVGACALLVPLGISLANQIGIDPRVAAIVVGIGVSNSFMLPTHQVNALYMGPGEYRTKNYIKIGGFLSLIYIAILVAMTYFFYL
;
A
#
# COMPACT_ATOMS: atom_id res chain seq x y z
N MET A 1 -20.74 23.40 -9.80
CA MET A 1 -20.81 24.01 -11.14
C MET A 1 -20.67 22.97 -12.26
N ALA A 2 -19.89 21.89 -12.10
CA ALA A 2 -19.86 20.78 -13.07
C ALA A 2 -21.17 19.94 -13.10
N PHE A 3 -21.94 19.92 -12.03
CA PHE A 3 -23.20 19.17 -11.91
C PHE A 3 -24.38 19.78 -12.69
N PHE A 4 -24.30 21.08 -13.03
CA PHE A 4 -25.34 21.78 -13.79
C PHE A 4 -25.17 21.71 -15.30
N LEU A 5 -23.96 21.42 -15.77
CA LEU A 5 -23.68 21.33 -17.22
C LEU A 5 -23.96 19.95 -17.84
N ALA A 6 -24.14 18.90 -17.01
CA ALA A 6 -24.45 17.55 -17.50
C ALA A 6 -25.95 17.29 -17.74
N ARG A 7 -26.84 18.16 -17.22
CA ARG A 7 -28.29 17.95 -17.27
C ARG A 7 -29.02 18.67 -18.43
N SER A 8 -28.30 19.40 -19.28
CA SER A 8 -28.90 20.17 -20.40
C SER A 8 -28.54 19.65 -21.78
N ILE A 9 -28.27 18.35 -21.92
CA ILE A 9 -28.17 17.74 -23.26
C ILE A 9 -29.43 16.86 -23.40
N PRO A 10 -30.35 17.21 -24.31
CA PRO A 10 -31.53 16.39 -24.55
C PRO A 10 -31.12 15.06 -25.17
N GLU A 11 -31.70 13.97 -24.64
CA GLU A 11 -31.75 12.67 -25.29
C GLU A 11 -32.42 12.83 -26.68
N ALA A 12 -31.60 12.90 -27.72
CA ALA A 12 -32.09 12.78 -29.07
C ALA A 12 -32.26 11.29 -29.38
N TYR A 13 -33.47 10.78 -29.13
CA TYR A 13 -33.96 9.56 -29.75
C TYR A 13 -33.94 9.77 -31.27
N GLY A 14 -33.25 8.84 -31.96
CA GLY A 14 -33.04 8.91 -33.39
C GLY A 14 -34.35 8.87 -34.21
N GLN A 15 -34.63 9.96 -34.84
CA GLN A 15 -35.45 9.92 -36.04
C GLN A 15 -34.54 9.43 -37.19
N VAL A 16 -34.98 8.34 -37.82
CA VAL A 16 -34.46 7.87 -39.10
C VAL A 16 -34.83 8.93 -40.16
N VAL A 17 -33.87 9.77 -40.48
CA VAL A 17 -33.97 10.65 -41.63
C VAL A 17 -33.28 9.94 -42.78
N HIS A 18 -34.07 9.53 -43.78
CA HIS A 18 -33.55 9.19 -45.09
C HIS A 18 -32.92 10.47 -45.68
N ALA A 19 -31.58 10.55 -45.65
CA ALA A 19 -30.82 11.51 -46.39
C ALA A 19 -30.13 10.77 -47.53
N GLU A 20 -30.56 11.10 -48.74
CA GLU A 20 -29.87 10.71 -49.97
C GLU A 20 -28.43 11.26 -49.97
N SER A 21 -27.54 10.36 -50.17
CA SER A 21 -26.20 10.36 -50.72
C SER A 21 -25.55 11.67 -51.13
N SER A 22 -24.44 11.93 -50.54
CA SER A 22 -23.12 12.18 -51.15
C SER A 22 -22.07 12.28 -50.07
N SER A 23 -21.59 11.16 -49.57
CA SER A 23 -20.39 11.09 -48.73
C SER A 23 -19.24 10.51 -49.57
N PRO A 24 -18.02 11.08 -49.46
CA PRO A 24 -16.85 10.55 -50.16
C PRO A 24 -16.61 9.12 -49.73
N GLN A 25 -16.39 8.23 -50.65
CA GLN A 25 -16.02 6.83 -50.46
C GLN A 25 -14.82 6.76 -49.51
N ALA A 26 -15.08 6.52 -48.25
CA ALA A 26 -14.01 6.15 -47.30
C ALA A 26 -13.41 4.83 -47.79
N GLU A 27 -12.12 4.80 -48.09
CA GLU A 27 -11.40 3.60 -48.48
C GLU A 27 -11.59 2.51 -47.43
N ARG A 28 -12.32 1.48 -47.77
CA ARG A 28 -12.53 0.28 -46.92
C ARG A 28 -11.26 -0.52 -46.87
N LYS A 29 -10.63 -0.66 -45.69
CA LYS A 29 -9.44 -1.44 -45.53
C LYS A 29 -9.78 -2.92 -45.63
N THR A 30 -9.20 -3.61 -46.63
CA THR A 30 -9.44 -5.01 -46.89
C THR A 30 -8.49 -5.83 -46.00
N VAL A 31 -9.01 -6.59 -45.04
CA VAL A 31 -8.24 -7.53 -44.25
C VAL A 31 -8.38 -8.93 -44.84
N VAL A 32 -7.31 -9.47 -45.37
CA VAL A 32 -7.27 -10.83 -45.91
C VAL A 32 -6.81 -11.76 -44.78
N GLY A 33 -7.70 -12.59 -44.28
CA GLY A 33 -7.35 -13.62 -43.32
C GLY A 33 -6.75 -14.83 -44.06
N SER A 34 -5.49 -15.17 -43.80
CA SER A 34 -4.94 -16.44 -44.19
C SER A 34 -5.42 -17.51 -43.19
N VAL A 35 -6.04 -18.56 -43.74
CA VAL A 35 -6.49 -19.71 -42.96
C VAL A 35 -5.29 -20.54 -42.57
N PRO A 36 -5.00 -20.83 -41.30
CA PRO A 36 -3.99 -21.79 -40.91
C PRO A 36 -4.49 -23.19 -41.26
N SER A 37 -3.83 -23.86 -42.20
CA SER A 37 -4.26 -25.06 -42.89
C SER A 37 -4.13 -26.35 -42.08
N ARG A 38 -5.20 -27.12 -42.00
CA ARG A 38 -5.14 -28.57 -42.02
C ARG A 38 -5.86 -29.03 -43.30
N GLY A 39 -5.15 -29.19 -44.42
CA GLY A 39 -5.65 -29.69 -45.71
C GLY A 39 -5.74 -28.62 -46.83
N PRO A 40 -6.00 -29.01 -48.09
CA PRO A 40 -6.10 -28.10 -49.20
C PRO A 40 -7.38 -27.25 -49.07
N HIS A 41 -7.24 -25.95 -48.71
CA HIS A 41 -8.38 -25.03 -48.63
C HIS A 41 -8.55 -24.30 -49.95
N TYR A 42 -9.68 -24.50 -50.56
CA TYR A 42 -10.01 -23.93 -51.88
C TYR A 42 -10.80 -22.60 -51.74
N ILE A 43 -11.31 -22.33 -50.52
CA ILE A 43 -12.13 -21.16 -50.26
C ILE A 43 -11.31 -20.14 -49.49
N SER A 44 -11.26 -18.89 -49.94
CA SER A 44 -10.70 -17.75 -49.24
C SER A 44 -11.82 -16.78 -48.86
N VAL A 45 -11.76 -16.27 -47.64
CA VAL A 45 -12.75 -15.30 -47.13
C VAL A 45 -12.05 -13.97 -46.85
N ARG A 46 -12.66 -12.89 -47.34
CA ARG A 46 -12.21 -11.53 -47.13
C ARG A 46 -13.33 -10.75 -46.45
N MET A 47 -12.98 -10.06 -45.38
CA MET A 47 -13.92 -9.16 -44.70
C MET A 47 -13.50 -7.72 -44.97
N LYS A 48 -14.44 -6.89 -45.43
CA LYS A 48 -14.24 -5.46 -45.60
C LYS A 48 -14.79 -4.75 -44.36
N LEU A 49 -13.89 -4.38 -43.47
CA LEU A 49 -14.17 -3.59 -42.31
C LEU A 49 -14.11 -2.08 -42.68
N PRO A 50 -14.75 -1.20 -41.89
CA PRO A 50 -14.50 0.25 -42.01
C PRO A 50 -12.99 0.53 -41.92
N SER A 51 -12.54 1.56 -42.63
CA SER A 51 -11.13 1.94 -42.71
C SER A 51 -10.53 2.36 -41.36
N ARG A 52 -11.37 2.68 -40.38
CA ARG A 52 -11.04 3.02 -39.01
C ARG A 52 -11.30 1.84 -38.05
N ALA A 53 -10.72 1.88 -36.85
CA ALA A 53 -11.06 0.97 -35.77
C ALA A 53 -12.56 1.06 -35.43
N LEU A 54 -13.17 -0.07 -35.05
CA LEU A 54 -14.55 -0.07 -34.58
C LEU A 54 -14.68 0.72 -33.28
N VAL A 55 -15.70 1.54 -33.15
CA VAL A 55 -15.86 2.40 -31.98
C VAL A 55 -16.89 1.81 -31.01
N ALA A 56 -16.57 1.79 -29.71
CA ALA A 56 -17.47 1.31 -28.68
C ALA A 56 -18.78 2.14 -28.66
N GLY A 57 -19.93 1.49 -28.63
CA GLY A 57 -21.24 2.12 -28.75
C GLY A 57 -21.72 2.36 -30.20
N GLU A 58 -20.95 1.96 -31.20
CA GLU A 58 -21.28 2.13 -32.63
C GLU A 58 -22.00 0.90 -33.20
N THR A 59 -22.93 1.15 -34.10
CA THR A 59 -23.52 0.14 -34.99
C THR A 59 -23.01 0.37 -36.40
N GLY A 60 -22.75 -0.69 -37.14
CA GLY A 60 -22.25 -0.57 -38.49
C GLY A 60 -22.53 -1.79 -39.36
N ILE A 61 -22.07 -1.74 -40.59
CA ILE A 61 -22.20 -2.84 -41.54
C ILE A 61 -20.80 -3.20 -42.07
N PHE A 62 -20.46 -4.49 -42.07
CA PHE A 62 -19.31 -5.00 -42.79
C PHE A 62 -19.71 -5.99 -43.87
N GLU A 63 -18.90 -6.05 -44.89
CA GLU A 63 -19.13 -6.95 -46.05
C GLU A 63 -18.21 -8.15 -45.96
N ILE A 64 -18.77 -9.36 -46.08
CA ILE A 64 -17.99 -10.60 -46.25
C ILE A 64 -18.02 -11.02 -47.70
N GLU A 65 -16.83 -11.18 -48.27
CA GLU A 65 -16.63 -11.73 -49.60
C GLU A 65 -15.95 -13.11 -49.48
N ALA A 66 -16.55 -14.11 -50.11
CA ALA A 66 -15.91 -15.41 -50.23
C ALA A 66 -15.58 -15.70 -51.73
N PHE A 67 -14.39 -16.18 -51.99
CA PHE A 67 -13.95 -16.48 -53.35
C PHE A 67 -13.12 -17.77 -53.41
N LEU A 68 -13.10 -18.39 -54.58
CA LEU A 68 -12.32 -19.60 -54.83
C LEU A 68 -10.88 -19.24 -55.16
N ASN A 69 -9.94 -19.97 -54.56
CA ASN A 69 -8.50 -19.73 -54.70
C ASN A 69 -7.97 -20.39 -56.01
N GLU A 70 -7.83 -19.62 -57.07
CA GLU A 70 -7.41 -20.11 -58.39
C GLU A 70 -5.99 -20.73 -58.42
N GLY A 71 -5.14 -20.37 -57.44
CA GLY A 71 -3.73 -20.86 -57.37
C GLY A 71 -3.56 -22.29 -56.82
N LYS A 72 -4.61 -22.95 -56.34
CA LYS A 72 -4.54 -24.30 -55.76
C LYS A 72 -5.32 -25.33 -56.59
N ILE A 73 -5.14 -25.31 -57.89
CA ILE A 73 -5.74 -26.32 -58.76
C ILE A 73 -4.86 -27.58 -58.75
N THR A 74 -5.34 -28.63 -58.16
CA THR A 74 -4.70 -29.96 -58.26
C THR A 74 -5.09 -30.60 -59.60
N ASN A 75 -4.10 -30.92 -60.45
CA ASN A 75 -4.24 -31.65 -61.70
C ASN A 75 -5.06 -30.96 -62.79
N GLY A 76 -5.05 -29.66 -62.95
CA GLY A 76 -5.70 -28.97 -64.10
C GLY A 76 -7.23 -28.93 -64.07
N ARG A 77 -7.85 -29.31 -62.95
CA ARG A 77 -9.33 -29.33 -62.77
C ARG A 77 -9.83 -27.97 -62.25
N LYS A 78 -10.76 -27.35 -62.97
CA LYS A 78 -11.43 -26.11 -62.54
C LYS A 78 -12.45 -26.44 -61.43
N LEU A 79 -12.44 -25.66 -60.34
CA LEU A 79 -13.42 -25.72 -59.26
C LEU A 79 -14.50 -24.66 -59.46
N ALA A 80 -15.74 -25.00 -59.17
CA ALA A 80 -16.87 -24.09 -59.16
C ALA A 80 -17.76 -24.36 -57.94
N TRP A 81 -18.60 -23.38 -57.56
CA TRP A 81 -19.61 -23.57 -56.53
C TRP A 81 -20.68 -24.58 -57.00
N ASP A 82 -21.09 -25.49 -56.08
CA ASP A 82 -22.17 -26.46 -56.42
C ASP A 82 -23.51 -25.72 -56.56
N ARG A 83 -23.96 -25.54 -57.84
CA ARG A 83 -25.21 -24.85 -58.17
C ARG A 83 -26.46 -25.64 -57.82
N ASN A 84 -26.33 -26.93 -57.60
CA ASN A 84 -27.46 -27.79 -57.24
C ASN A 84 -27.79 -27.70 -55.76
N THR A 85 -27.03 -26.96 -55.01
CA THR A 85 -27.24 -26.73 -53.56
C THR A 85 -27.77 -25.31 -53.36
N GLU A 86 -28.89 -25.16 -52.65
CA GLU A 86 -29.47 -23.83 -52.35
C GLU A 86 -28.50 -22.91 -51.56
N THR A 87 -27.62 -23.52 -50.75
CA THR A 87 -26.64 -22.80 -49.92
C THR A 87 -25.26 -23.45 -50.07
N PRO A 88 -24.49 -23.14 -51.15
CA PRO A 88 -23.16 -23.70 -51.38
C PRO A 88 -22.10 -23.31 -50.41
N LEU A 89 -22.28 -22.24 -49.66
CA LEU A 89 -21.36 -21.75 -48.63
C LEU A 89 -22.09 -21.38 -47.36
N ILE A 90 -21.59 -21.88 -46.27
CA ILE A 90 -22.07 -21.53 -44.92
C ILE A 90 -20.87 -21.04 -44.11
N ILE A 91 -20.98 -19.88 -43.49
CA ILE A 91 -19.96 -19.31 -42.60
C ILE A 91 -20.59 -19.05 -41.24
N TRP A 92 -20.04 -19.70 -40.20
CA TRP A 92 -20.35 -19.37 -38.83
C TRP A 92 -19.35 -18.30 -38.39
N ILE A 93 -19.87 -17.14 -37.96
CA ILE A 93 -19.06 -16.08 -37.41
C ILE A 93 -19.30 -16.05 -35.92
N SER A 94 -18.21 -16.12 -35.15
CA SER A 94 -18.28 -16.02 -33.68
C SER A 94 -17.36 -14.94 -33.17
N THR A 95 -17.81 -14.24 -32.12
CA THR A 95 -17.00 -13.30 -31.35
C THR A 95 -16.73 -13.89 -29.97
N PRO A 96 -15.54 -13.68 -29.38
CA PRO A 96 -15.31 -14.06 -28.00
C PRO A 96 -16.39 -13.41 -27.10
N PRO A 97 -16.98 -14.11 -26.12
CA PRO A 97 -18.02 -13.54 -25.25
C PRO A 97 -17.62 -12.23 -24.55
N GLN A 98 -16.30 -12.05 -24.35
CA GLN A 98 -15.71 -10.87 -23.71
C GLN A 98 -15.43 -9.71 -24.68
N SER A 99 -15.64 -9.90 -26.00
CA SER A 99 -15.35 -8.86 -26.99
C SER A 99 -16.35 -7.72 -27.01
N GLY A 100 -17.52 -7.90 -26.39
CA GLY A 100 -18.59 -6.89 -26.38
C GLY A 100 -19.21 -6.61 -27.75
N ILE A 101 -18.86 -7.40 -28.77
CA ILE A 101 -19.40 -7.26 -30.13
C ILE A 101 -20.53 -8.27 -30.32
N ALA A 102 -21.63 -7.80 -30.86
CA ALA A 102 -22.76 -8.64 -31.20
C ALA A 102 -23.22 -8.36 -32.62
N PHE A 103 -23.79 -9.38 -33.26
CA PHE A 103 -24.40 -9.28 -34.58
C PHE A 103 -25.89 -8.99 -34.43
N ILE A 104 -26.43 -8.18 -35.35
CA ILE A 104 -27.84 -7.86 -35.40
C ILE A 104 -28.47 -8.71 -36.49
N ASP A 105 -29.43 -9.55 -36.12
CA ASP A 105 -30.28 -10.27 -37.09
C ASP A 105 -31.41 -9.35 -37.56
N ARG A 106 -31.50 -9.07 -38.83
CA ARG A 106 -32.54 -8.22 -39.44
C ARG A 106 -33.98 -8.76 -39.17
N LEU A 107 -34.13 -10.02 -38.87
CA LEU A 107 -35.38 -10.65 -38.51
C LEU A 107 -35.77 -10.50 -37.05
N ARG A 108 -34.76 -10.23 -36.17
CA ARG A 108 -34.91 -10.04 -34.72
C ARG A 108 -33.93 -9.00 -34.17
N PRO A 109 -34.15 -7.73 -34.45
CA PRO A 109 -33.18 -6.67 -34.08
C PRO A 109 -33.02 -6.46 -32.57
N ASP A 110 -33.99 -6.90 -31.78
CA ASP A 110 -34.03 -6.71 -30.31
C ASP A 110 -33.10 -7.68 -29.53
N ARG A 111 -32.49 -8.65 -30.22
CA ARG A 111 -31.63 -9.66 -29.59
C ARG A 111 -30.28 -9.72 -30.28
N PRO A 112 -29.24 -9.10 -29.73
CA PRO A 112 -27.89 -9.23 -30.23
C PRO A 112 -27.34 -10.64 -30.00
N TYR A 113 -26.70 -11.22 -31.00
CA TYR A 113 -26.14 -12.57 -30.99
C TYR A 113 -24.61 -12.52 -31.03
N HIS A 114 -23.94 -13.39 -30.26
CA HIS A 114 -22.48 -13.56 -30.34
C HIS A 114 -22.04 -14.55 -31.44
N HIS A 115 -22.98 -15.22 -32.03
CA HIS A 115 -22.77 -16.17 -33.15
C HIS A 115 -23.78 -15.87 -34.25
N LEU A 116 -23.29 -15.77 -35.46
CA LEU A 116 -24.12 -15.54 -36.63
C LEU A 116 -23.82 -16.60 -37.68
N LEU A 117 -24.87 -17.21 -38.20
CA LEU A 117 -24.79 -18.14 -39.34
C LEU A 117 -25.12 -17.37 -40.62
N VAL A 118 -24.15 -17.22 -41.49
CA VAL A 118 -24.33 -16.59 -42.77
C VAL A 118 -24.44 -17.66 -43.85
N LYS A 119 -25.56 -17.72 -44.54
CA LYS A 119 -25.82 -18.61 -45.66
C LYS A 119 -25.69 -17.82 -46.97
N PHE A 120 -24.83 -18.25 -47.83
CA PHE A 120 -24.61 -17.68 -49.14
C PHE A 120 -25.35 -18.49 -50.19
N GLY A 121 -26.21 -17.87 -50.96
CA GLY A 121 -26.86 -18.48 -52.08
C GLY A 121 -25.95 -18.66 -53.29
N SER A 122 -26.36 -19.50 -54.24
CA SER A 122 -25.61 -19.73 -55.49
C SER A 122 -25.45 -18.45 -56.29
N PRO A 123 -24.26 -18.19 -56.91
CA PRO A 123 -24.03 -17.02 -57.72
C PRO A 123 -24.98 -16.96 -58.92
N LYS A 124 -25.59 -15.80 -59.13
CA LYS A 124 -26.63 -15.57 -60.18
C LYS A 124 -26.08 -15.53 -61.63
N THR A 125 -24.76 -15.39 -61.79
CA THR A 125 -24.09 -15.25 -63.11
C THR A 125 -22.92 -16.23 -63.27
N ASP A 126 -22.71 -16.73 -64.48
CA ASP A 126 -21.73 -17.75 -64.82
C ASP A 126 -20.25 -17.36 -64.59
N SER A 127 -19.95 -16.06 -64.44
CA SER A 127 -18.59 -15.58 -64.43
C SER A 127 -18.10 -15.17 -63.01
N SER A 128 -18.96 -15.17 -61.97
CA SER A 128 -18.55 -14.72 -60.67
C SER A 128 -18.22 -15.86 -59.70
N GLN A 129 -16.92 -16.06 -59.45
CA GLN A 129 -16.42 -16.95 -58.39
C GLN A 129 -16.55 -16.31 -57.01
N LEU A 130 -17.14 -15.11 -56.91
CA LEU A 130 -17.23 -14.27 -55.75
C LEU A 130 -18.65 -14.21 -55.22
N ILE A 131 -18.83 -14.52 -53.93
CA ILE A 131 -20.11 -14.41 -53.22
C ILE A 131 -19.96 -13.38 -52.14
N ARG A 132 -20.97 -12.49 -51.95
CA ARG A 132 -20.97 -11.38 -50.99
C ARG A 132 -22.16 -11.43 -50.07
N SER A 133 -21.95 -11.01 -48.80
CA SER A 133 -23.02 -10.78 -47.84
C SER A 133 -22.68 -9.57 -46.93
N GLU A 134 -23.69 -8.78 -46.61
CA GLU A 134 -23.60 -7.67 -45.66
C GLU A 134 -24.12 -8.08 -44.29
N ILE A 135 -23.39 -7.73 -43.23
CA ILE A 135 -23.69 -8.11 -41.87
C ILE A 135 -23.72 -6.86 -40.99
N GLU A 136 -24.82 -6.68 -40.30
CA GLU A 136 -24.94 -5.62 -39.30
C GLU A 136 -24.33 -6.06 -37.98
N TYR A 137 -23.58 -5.16 -37.33
CA TYR A 137 -22.97 -5.39 -36.03
C TYR A 137 -23.21 -4.21 -35.08
N THR A 138 -23.15 -4.51 -33.79
CA THR A 138 -23.11 -3.50 -32.75
C THR A 138 -21.91 -3.75 -31.83
N VAL A 139 -21.25 -2.67 -31.41
CA VAL A 139 -20.17 -2.71 -30.42
C VAL A 139 -20.71 -2.17 -29.13
N ASN A 140 -20.73 -2.96 -28.08
CA ASN A 140 -21.24 -2.55 -26.78
C ASN A 140 -20.40 -1.38 -26.24
N SER A 141 -21.01 -0.41 -25.58
CA SER A 141 -20.32 0.78 -25.01
C SER A 141 -19.26 0.41 -23.97
N GLY A 142 -19.41 -0.75 -23.30
CA GLY A 142 -18.43 -1.29 -22.36
C GLY A 142 -17.35 -2.19 -22.96
N THR A 143 -17.23 -2.24 -24.30
CA THR A 143 -16.24 -3.11 -24.96
C THR A 143 -14.82 -2.61 -24.70
N LYS A 144 -13.93 -3.53 -24.29
CA LYS A 144 -12.52 -3.19 -24.09
C LYS A 144 -11.86 -2.77 -25.39
N THR A 145 -11.10 -1.67 -25.34
CA THR A 145 -10.28 -1.22 -26.45
C THR A 145 -9.11 -2.16 -26.70
N GLY A 146 -8.74 -2.33 -27.95
CA GLY A 146 -7.60 -3.15 -28.33
C GLY A 146 -7.88 -4.08 -29.51
N LYS A 147 -6.97 -5.01 -29.72
CA LYS A 147 -7.05 -5.99 -30.80
C LYS A 147 -7.95 -7.15 -30.41
N HIS A 148 -8.99 -7.36 -31.18
CA HIS A 148 -9.92 -8.47 -31.09
C HIS A 148 -9.85 -9.32 -32.35
N SER A 149 -10.58 -10.45 -32.39
CA SER A 149 -10.63 -11.30 -33.57
C SER A 149 -12.00 -11.92 -33.73
N PHE A 150 -12.50 -11.91 -34.96
CA PHE A 150 -13.63 -12.76 -35.36
C PHE A 150 -13.11 -14.16 -35.68
N TRP A 151 -13.84 -15.17 -35.27
CA TRP A 151 -13.63 -16.55 -35.66
C TRP A 151 -14.65 -16.92 -36.69
N LEU A 152 -14.20 -17.48 -37.81
CA LEU A 152 -15.03 -17.84 -38.95
C LEU A 152 -14.86 -19.34 -39.20
N ASP A 153 -15.89 -20.11 -38.93
CA ASP A 153 -15.94 -21.50 -39.34
C ASP A 153 -16.61 -21.57 -40.74
N ILE A 154 -15.84 -21.98 -41.69
CA ILE A 154 -16.19 -21.98 -43.12
C ILE A 154 -16.52 -23.39 -43.55
N SER A 155 -17.67 -23.58 -44.17
CA SER A 155 -18.08 -24.85 -44.74
C SER A 155 -18.65 -24.61 -46.16
N GLY A 156 -17.94 -25.03 -47.18
CA GLY A 156 -18.34 -24.84 -48.57
C GLY A 156 -18.45 -26.14 -49.36
N GLN A 157 -19.42 -26.19 -50.26
CA GLN A 157 -19.64 -27.29 -51.19
C GLN A 157 -19.24 -26.85 -52.60
N LEU A 158 -18.24 -27.51 -53.13
CA LEU A 158 -17.65 -27.25 -54.45
C LEU A 158 -17.87 -28.42 -55.39
N ILE A 159 -17.85 -28.15 -56.72
CA ILE A 159 -17.95 -29.14 -57.72
C ILE A 159 -16.76 -29.03 -58.70
N THR A 160 -16.14 -30.16 -59.07
CA THR A 160 -15.10 -30.19 -60.06
C THR A 160 -15.68 -30.20 -61.48
N SER A 161 -14.88 -29.85 -62.50
CA SER A 161 -15.27 -29.93 -63.91
C SER A 161 -15.72 -31.34 -64.33
N GLU A 162 -15.45 -32.37 -63.54
CA GLU A 162 -15.90 -33.73 -63.73
C GLU A 162 -17.16 -34.14 -62.96
N GLY A 163 -17.81 -33.14 -62.24
CA GLY A 163 -19.01 -33.39 -61.51
C GLY A 163 -18.82 -33.97 -60.09
N GLN A 164 -17.55 -34.11 -59.61
CA GLN A 164 -17.23 -34.64 -58.33
C GLN A 164 -17.42 -33.56 -57.24
N LYS A 165 -18.21 -33.87 -56.20
CA LYS A 165 -18.49 -32.97 -55.07
C LYS A 165 -17.32 -32.96 -54.09
N ILE A 166 -16.87 -31.78 -53.72
CA ILE A 166 -15.83 -31.58 -52.72
C ILE A 166 -16.42 -30.71 -51.58
N HIS A 167 -16.24 -31.17 -50.37
CA HIS A 167 -16.62 -30.40 -49.15
C HIS A 167 -15.34 -29.79 -48.55
N ASP A 168 -15.24 -28.47 -48.57
CA ASP A 168 -14.11 -27.72 -48.00
C ASP A 168 -14.51 -27.09 -46.67
N MET A 169 -13.78 -27.39 -45.59
CA MET A 169 -14.01 -26.87 -44.27
C MET A 169 -12.75 -26.25 -43.68
N GLY A 170 -12.87 -25.11 -43.06
CA GLY A 170 -11.73 -24.46 -42.45
C GLY A 170 -12.14 -23.40 -41.41
N VAL A 171 -11.17 -23.02 -40.59
CA VAL A 171 -11.34 -21.97 -39.58
C VAL A 171 -10.42 -20.81 -39.91
N ALA A 172 -10.98 -19.60 -39.97
CA ALA A 172 -10.21 -18.35 -40.16
C ALA A 172 -10.35 -17.45 -38.93
N LYS A 173 -9.27 -16.71 -38.65
CA LYS A 173 -9.23 -15.73 -37.60
C LYS A 173 -8.93 -14.38 -38.22
N LEU A 174 -9.87 -13.44 -38.09
CA LEU A 174 -9.74 -12.10 -38.63
C LEU A 174 -9.55 -11.07 -37.50
N PRO A 175 -8.40 -10.41 -37.42
CA PRO A 175 -8.15 -9.41 -36.40
C PRO A 175 -8.86 -8.09 -36.75
N PHE A 176 -9.38 -7.42 -35.73
CA PHE A 176 -9.90 -6.05 -35.79
C PHE A 176 -9.50 -5.28 -34.54
N GLU A 177 -9.60 -3.95 -34.57
CA GLU A 177 -9.28 -3.07 -33.45
C GLU A 177 -10.54 -2.30 -33.04
N VAL A 178 -10.81 -2.28 -31.73
CA VAL A 178 -11.87 -1.47 -31.11
C VAL A 178 -11.24 -0.26 -30.46
N ASP A 179 -11.75 0.92 -30.69
CA ASP A 179 -11.33 2.17 -30.07
C ASP A 179 -12.53 2.89 -29.43
N THR A 180 -12.27 3.90 -28.61
CA THR A 180 -13.30 4.72 -27.98
C THR A 180 -13.35 6.11 -28.60
N HIS A 181 -14.49 6.80 -28.44
CA HIS A 181 -14.60 8.17 -28.87
C HIS A 181 -13.57 9.07 -28.20
N LEU A 182 -12.99 10.02 -28.93
CA LEU A 182 -12.02 10.99 -28.41
C LEU A 182 -12.58 11.74 -27.19
N ARG A 183 -13.88 12.01 -27.16
CA ARG A 183 -14.58 12.62 -26.03
C ARG A 183 -14.41 11.83 -24.73
N THR A 184 -14.54 10.49 -24.80
CA THR A 184 -14.38 9.59 -23.63
C THR A 184 -12.95 9.63 -23.11
N LYS A 185 -11.95 9.63 -24.01
CA LYS A 185 -10.52 9.73 -23.63
C LYS A 185 -10.20 11.08 -22.98
N LEU A 186 -10.73 12.18 -23.55
CA LEU A 186 -10.54 13.51 -22.95
C LEU A 186 -11.23 13.62 -21.60
N LEU A 187 -12.45 13.08 -21.45
CA LEU A 187 -13.15 13.05 -20.17
C LEU A 187 -12.35 12.25 -19.14
N MET A 188 -11.78 11.09 -19.52
CA MET A 188 -10.92 10.29 -18.65
C MET A 188 -9.67 11.06 -18.23
N LEU A 189 -9.03 11.80 -19.15
CA LEU A 189 -7.89 12.67 -18.81
C LEU A 189 -8.26 13.76 -17.81
N ILE A 190 -9.44 14.37 -17.97
CA ILE A 190 -9.94 15.37 -17.01
C ILE A 190 -10.11 14.74 -15.62
N VAL A 191 -10.71 13.54 -15.54
CA VAL A 191 -10.88 12.82 -14.28
C VAL A 191 -9.52 12.51 -13.63
N VAL A 192 -8.56 11.99 -14.40
CA VAL A 192 -7.19 11.75 -13.91
C VAL A 192 -6.55 13.05 -13.43
N GLY A 193 -6.69 14.15 -14.21
CA GLY A 193 -6.19 15.47 -13.85
C GLY A 193 -6.78 15.98 -12.53
N ILE A 194 -8.09 15.81 -12.32
CA ILE A 194 -8.77 16.18 -11.06
C ILE A 194 -8.23 15.34 -9.90
N VAL A 195 -8.06 14.03 -10.07
CA VAL A 195 -7.51 13.13 -9.03
C VAL A 195 -6.10 13.54 -8.65
N VAL A 196 -5.23 13.77 -9.64
CA VAL A 196 -3.86 14.24 -9.42
C VAL A 196 -3.85 15.58 -8.70
N PHE A 197 -4.72 16.52 -9.12
CA PHE A 197 -4.87 17.82 -8.49
C PHE A 197 -5.30 17.71 -7.02
N LEU A 198 -6.29 16.85 -6.70
CA LEU A 198 -6.75 16.64 -5.33
C LEU A 198 -5.66 16.02 -4.46
N PHE A 199 -4.83 15.11 -5.01
CA PHE A 199 -3.68 14.56 -4.29
C PHE A 199 -2.59 15.61 -4.02
N ILE A 200 -2.35 16.55 -4.94
CA ILE A 200 -1.35 17.61 -4.77
C ILE A 200 -1.82 18.65 -3.74
N MET A 201 -3.09 19.04 -3.80
CA MET A 201 -3.64 20.08 -2.93
C MET A 201 -3.95 19.59 -1.51
N GLU A 202 -4.09 18.29 -1.31
CA GLU A 202 -4.46 17.66 -0.03
C GLU A 202 -5.72 18.27 0.63
N TRP A 203 -6.59 18.92 -0.17
CA TRP A 203 -7.84 19.50 0.33
C TRP A 203 -8.83 18.44 0.80
N VAL A 204 -8.73 17.26 0.24
CA VAL A 204 -9.58 16.12 0.53
C VAL A 204 -8.69 14.96 0.96
N ARG A 205 -9.09 14.24 1.98
CA ARG A 205 -8.37 13.05 2.43
C ARG A 205 -8.30 12.02 1.30
N VAL A 206 -7.17 11.32 1.21
CA VAL A 206 -6.87 10.36 0.13
C VAL A 206 -7.88 9.20 0.03
N ASP A 207 -8.43 8.76 1.16
CA ASP A 207 -9.48 7.73 1.21
C ASP A 207 -10.80 8.21 0.60
N VAL A 208 -11.16 9.49 0.85
CA VAL A 208 -12.36 10.11 0.27
C VAL A 208 -12.20 10.28 -1.25
N VAL A 209 -10.99 10.59 -1.74
CA VAL A 209 -10.70 10.61 -3.19
C VAL A 209 -10.89 9.22 -3.79
N GLY A 210 -10.46 8.15 -3.10
CA GLY A 210 -10.71 6.77 -3.51
C GLY A 210 -12.21 6.46 -3.63
N ILE A 211 -13.00 6.81 -2.62
CA ILE A 211 -14.47 6.63 -2.66
C ILE A 211 -15.10 7.47 -3.77
N LEU A 212 -14.65 8.72 -3.94
CA LEU A 212 -15.13 9.59 -5.02
C LEU A 212 -14.94 8.94 -6.39
N MET A 213 -13.81 8.25 -6.63
CA MET A 213 -13.56 7.54 -7.89
C MET A 213 -14.54 6.38 -8.10
N MET A 214 -14.84 5.60 -7.05
CA MET A 214 -15.81 4.51 -7.16
C MET A 214 -17.21 4.98 -7.56
N VAL A 215 -17.57 6.21 -7.17
CA VAL A 215 -18.87 6.82 -7.51
C VAL A 215 -18.80 7.55 -8.86
N LEU A 216 -17.78 8.34 -9.10
CA LEU A 216 -17.69 9.23 -10.26
C LEU A 216 -17.49 8.48 -11.58
N LEU A 217 -16.70 7.39 -11.57
CA LEU A 217 -16.40 6.65 -12.80
C LEU A 217 -17.67 6.01 -13.42
N PRO A 218 -18.56 5.36 -12.66
CA PRO A 218 -19.82 4.87 -13.21
C PRO A 218 -20.77 5.98 -13.64
N GLU A 219 -20.92 7.05 -12.87
CA GLU A 219 -21.80 8.17 -13.18
C GLU A 219 -21.39 8.88 -14.48
N LEU A 220 -20.11 8.91 -14.80
CA LEU A 220 -19.59 9.46 -16.06
C LEU A 220 -19.62 8.43 -17.22
N GLY A 221 -20.07 7.20 -16.99
CA GLY A 221 -20.09 6.15 -17.99
C GLY A 221 -18.70 5.66 -18.42
N LEU A 222 -17.66 5.91 -17.61
CA LEU A 222 -16.27 5.50 -17.88
C LEU A 222 -15.98 4.07 -17.45
N LEU A 223 -16.78 3.54 -16.52
CA LEU A 223 -16.67 2.18 -15.99
C LEU A 223 -18.06 1.69 -15.58
N ASN A 224 -18.28 0.37 -15.60
CA ASN A 224 -19.51 -0.20 -15.07
C ASN A 224 -19.52 -0.15 -13.53
N ALA A 225 -20.70 0.02 -12.91
CA ALA A 225 -20.83 0.09 -11.45
C ALA A 225 -20.24 -1.14 -10.74
N HIS A 226 -20.44 -2.35 -11.29
CA HIS A 226 -19.85 -3.56 -10.74
C HIS A 226 -18.32 -3.52 -10.72
N ASP A 227 -17.69 -3.04 -11.79
CA ASP A 227 -16.23 -2.94 -11.89
C ASP A 227 -15.67 -1.82 -11.01
N ALA A 228 -16.45 -0.75 -10.76
CA ALA A 228 -16.05 0.34 -9.89
C ALA A 228 -15.89 -0.08 -8.42
N PHE A 229 -16.70 -1.03 -7.93
CA PHE A 229 -16.57 -1.57 -6.57
C PHE A 229 -15.66 -2.80 -6.48
N ARG A 230 -15.27 -3.38 -7.60
CA ARG A 230 -14.40 -4.56 -7.67
C ARG A 230 -13.03 -4.31 -7.05
N GLY A 231 -12.58 -3.06 -6.99
CA GLY A 231 -11.33 -2.68 -6.32
C GLY A 231 -11.30 -3.07 -4.85
N LEU A 232 -12.41 -2.95 -4.11
CA LEU A 232 -12.47 -3.32 -2.69
C LEU A 232 -12.36 -4.83 -2.45
N SER A 233 -12.78 -5.65 -3.40
CA SER A 233 -12.67 -7.12 -3.34
C SER A 233 -11.42 -7.66 -4.04
N SER A 234 -10.50 -6.79 -4.43
CA SER A 234 -9.27 -7.17 -5.12
C SER A 234 -8.32 -7.97 -4.22
N ASN A 235 -7.49 -8.81 -4.84
CA ASN A 235 -6.46 -9.53 -4.10
C ASN A 235 -5.47 -8.59 -3.41
N ALA A 236 -5.18 -7.42 -3.99
CA ALA A 236 -4.31 -6.42 -3.40
C ALA A 236 -4.87 -5.89 -2.07
N VAL A 237 -6.14 -5.48 -2.06
CA VAL A 237 -6.77 -4.94 -0.84
C VAL A 237 -6.82 -6.00 0.27
N VAL A 238 -7.25 -7.22 -0.04
CA VAL A 238 -7.30 -8.32 0.94
C VAL A 238 -5.90 -8.68 1.44
N ALA A 239 -4.89 -8.70 0.56
CA ALA A 239 -3.50 -8.96 0.95
C ALA A 239 -2.95 -7.89 1.89
N ILE A 240 -3.22 -6.62 1.61
CA ILE A 240 -2.78 -5.50 2.47
C ILE A 240 -3.42 -5.58 3.86
N ILE A 241 -4.71 -5.88 3.95
CA ILE A 241 -5.38 -6.13 5.23
C ILE A 241 -4.67 -7.26 5.99
N GLY A 242 -4.39 -8.37 5.33
CA GLY A 242 -3.68 -9.51 5.93
C GLY A 242 -2.27 -9.14 6.43
N VAL A 243 -1.49 -8.41 5.63
CA VAL A 243 -0.13 -7.94 6.02
C VAL A 243 -0.19 -7.00 7.22
N MET A 244 -1.15 -6.07 7.27
CA MET A 244 -1.30 -5.14 8.40
C MET A 244 -1.60 -5.90 9.70
N ILE A 245 -2.53 -6.85 9.68
CA ILE A 245 -2.87 -7.68 10.83
C ILE A 245 -1.67 -8.52 11.28
N ILE A 246 -0.96 -9.17 10.35
CA ILE A 246 0.24 -9.96 10.67
C ILE A 246 1.33 -9.07 11.26
N SER A 247 1.61 -7.92 10.65
CA SER A 247 2.63 -6.97 11.11
C SER A 247 2.34 -6.49 12.53
N TYR A 248 1.07 -6.15 12.82
CA TYR A 248 0.64 -5.77 14.16
C TYR A 248 0.82 -6.92 15.17
N GLY A 249 0.45 -8.16 14.80
CA GLY A 249 0.61 -9.32 15.65
C GLY A 249 2.06 -9.65 15.99
N LEU A 250 2.97 -9.54 15.04
CA LEU A 250 4.41 -9.71 15.25
C LEU A 250 4.97 -8.65 16.20
N ASN A 251 4.54 -7.39 16.02
CA ASN A 251 4.91 -6.29 16.89
C ASN A 251 4.42 -6.52 18.32
N ARG A 252 3.13 -6.82 18.49
CA ARG A 252 2.51 -7.10 19.78
C ARG A 252 3.18 -8.26 20.53
N ALA A 253 3.66 -9.27 19.79
CA ALA A 253 4.39 -10.40 20.36
C ALA A 253 5.82 -10.04 20.77
N GLY A 254 6.31 -8.83 20.50
CA GLY A 254 7.67 -8.38 20.80
C GLY A 254 8.75 -9.16 20.07
N LEU A 255 8.43 -9.70 18.90
CA LEU A 255 9.35 -10.57 18.16
C LEU A 255 10.55 -9.80 17.64
N VAL A 256 10.33 -8.57 17.17
CA VAL A 256 11.40 -7.72 16.65
C VAL A 256 12.36 -7.32 17.77
N SER A 257 11.86 -6.98 18.94
CA SER A 257 12.69 -6.65 20.11
C SER A 257 13.60 -7.81 20.49
N ARG A 258 13.10 -9.06 20.47
CA ARG A 258 13.90 -10.26 20.74
C ARG A 258 15.02 -10.49 19.72
N VAL A 259 14.80 -10.14 18.45
CA VAL A 259 15.82 -10.24 17.40
C VAL A 259 16.87 -9.14 17.56
N LEU A 260 16.46 -7.96 18.04
CA LEU A 260 17.34 -6.81 18.21
C LEU A 260 18.26 -6.92 19.44
N GLU A 261 17.73 -7.44 20.56
CA GLU A 261 18.49 -7.51 21.83
C GLU A 261 19.89 -8.15 21.71
N PRO A 262 20.08 -9.35 21.12
CA PRO A 262 21.41 -9.94 21.01
C PRO A 262 22.34 -9.15 20.09
N LEU A 263 21.80 -8.41 19.12
CA LEU A 263 22.57 -7.64 18.15
C LEU A 263 23.07 -6.31 18.73
N ILE A 264 22.44 -5.79 19.77
CA ILE A 264 22.84 -4.50 20.38
C ILE A 264 24.30 -4.53 20.83
N GLY A 265 24.78 -5.64 21.39
CA GLY A 265 26.17 -5.79 21.82
C GLY A 265 27.20 -5.73 20.67
N PHE A 266 26.84 -6.27 19.50
CA PHE A 266 27.68 -6.22 18.29
C PHE A 266 27.68 -4.85 17.62
N VAL A 267 26.54 -4.20 17.62
CA VAL A 267 26.29 -2.92 16.95
C VAL A 267 26.95 -1.75 17.70
N ALA A 268 27.05 -1.83 19.01
CA ALA A 268 27.53 -0.75 19.88
C ALA A 268 29.03 -0.42 19.75
N LYS A 269 29.73 -0.98 18.77
CA LYS A 269 31.20 -0.78 18.59
C LYS A 269 31.55 0.41 17.68
N SER A 270 30.72 0.78 16.73
CA SER A 270 30.97 1.93 15.84
C SER A 270 29.69 2.39 15.13
N PRO A 271 29.58 3.70 14.74
CA PRO A 271 28.42 4.22 13.99
C PRO A 271 28.20 3.52 12.65
N ASN A 272 29.27 3.20 11.93
CA ASN A 272 29.16 2.53 10.63
C ASN A 272 28.60 1.11 10.77
N ARG A 273 29.03 0.37 11.82
CA ARG A 273 28.47 -0.97 12.10
C ARG A 273 27.00 -0.90 12.48
N LEU A 274 26.61 0.12 13.24
CA LEU A 274 25.20 0.38 13.54
C LEU A 274 24.38 0.54 12.26
N VAL A 275 24.82 1.41 11.35
CA VAL A 275 24.09 1.66 10.09
C VAL A 275 24.06 0.40 9.23
N VAL A 276 25.17 -0.32 9.03
CA VAL A 276 25.19 -1.53 8.20
C VAL A 276 24.24 -2.59 8.75
N ILE A 277 24.38 -2.96 10.03
CA ILE A 277 23.63 -4.06 10.63
C ILE A 277 22.13 -3.72 10.71
N PHE A 278 21.80 -2.51 11.21
CA PHE A 278 20.41 -2.12 11.32
C PHE A 278 19.76 -1.86 9.96
N SER A 279 20.47 -1.31 8.97
CA SER A 279 19.97 -1.15 7.61
C SER A 279 19.71 -2.50 6.95
N THR A 280 20.60 -3.48 7.11
CA THR A 280 20.39 -4.83 6.57
C THR A 280 19.21 -5.52 7.25
N LEU A 281 19.11 -5.43 8.57
CA LEU A 281 18.04 -6.06 9.32
C LEU A 281 16.69 -5.44 9.04
N ILE A 282 16.60 -4.09 9.06
CA ILE A 282 15.35 -3.39 8.77
C ILE A 282 14.91 -3.63 7.33
N ALA A 283 15.84 -3.67 6.36
CA ALA A 283 15.52 -3.97 4.97
C ALA A 283 14.96 -5.39 4.83
N THR A 284 15.55 -6.38 5.50
CA THR A 284 15.05 -7.76 5.48
C THR A 284 13.65 -7.87 6.09
N ILE A 285 13.43 -7.24 7.23
CA ILE A 285 12.13 -7.23 7.91
C ILE A 285 11.10 -6.46 7.07
N SER A 286 11.48 -5.33 6.49
CA SER A 286 10.61 -4.53 5.62
C SER A 286 10.22 -5.26 4.32
N GLY A 287 11.00 -6.24 3.90
CA GLY A 287 10.64 -7.11 2.77
C GLY A 287 9.43 -8.01 3.03
N VAL A 288 9.08 -8.27 4.29
CA VAL A 288 7.98 -9.17 4.68
C VAL A 288 6.88 -8.49 5.49
N MET A 289 7.09 -7.21 5.84
CA MET A 289 6.08 -6.38 6.51
C MET A 289 6.15 -4.94 5.96
N GLN A 290 5.16 -4.13 6.26
CA GLN A 290 5.13 -2.75 5.77
C GLN A 290 6.32 -1.92 6.27
N ASN A 291 6.89 -1.09 5.38
CA ASN A 291 8.05 -0.24 5.65
C ASN A 291 7.89 0.62 6.92
N THR A 292 6.70 1.21 7.10
CA THR A 292 6.40 2.08 8.26
C THR A 292 6.39 1.28 9.55
N GLY A 293 5.80 0.08 9.55
CA GLY A 293 5.80 -0.80 10.72
C GLY A 293 7.22 -1.18 11.14
N ALA A 294 8.06 -1.57 10.18
CA ALA A 294 9.48 -1.85 10.45
C ALA A 294 10.19 -0.62 11.02
N ALA A 295 9.98 0.57 10.45
CA ALA A 295 10.61 1.80 10.89
C ALA A 295 10.22 2.20 12.33
N VAL A 296 8.93 2.10 12.67
CA VAL A 296 8.45 2.39 14.05
C VAL A 296 9.14 1.49 15.07
N LEU A 297 9.24 0.19 14.77
CA LEU A 297 9.84 -0.80 15.67
C LEU A 297 11.34 -0.57 15.92
N PHE A 298 12.06 -0.13 14.89
CA PHE A 298 13.50 0.10 15.02
C PHE A 298 13.85 1.43 15.69
N LEU A 299 12.97 2.41 15.69
CA LEU A 299 13.24 3.76 16.21
C LEU A 299 13.70 3.77 17.68
N PRO A 300 13.04 3.07 18.63
CA PRO A 300 13.50 3.02 20.01
C PRO A 300 14.88 2.37 20.16
N ALA A 301 15.13 1.28 19.43
CA ALA A 301 16.41 0.58 19.47
C ALA A 301 17.55 1.41 18.90
N ILE A 302 17.32 2.12 17.78
CA ILE A 302 18.29 3.05 17.20
C ILE A 302 18.62 4.16 18.18
N ARG A 303 17.61 4.75 18.83
CA ARG A 303 17.79 5.78 19.86
C ARG A 303 18.65 5.26 21.01
N LEU A 304 18.29 4.10 21.56
CA LEU A 304 19.00 3.49 22.69
C LEU A 304 20.49 3.29 22.37
N VAL A 305 20.81 2.70 21.21
CA VAL A 305 22.21 2.42 20.84
C VAL A 305 22.96 3.70 20.50
N ALA A 306 22.37 4.63 19.75
CA ALA A 306 23.01 5.86 19.35
C ALA A 306 23.32 6.73 20.56
N SER A 307 22.35 6.99 21.45
CA SER A 307 22.52 7.91 22.58
C SER A 307 23.27 7.30 23.76
N HIS A 308 22.93 6.05 24.19
CA HIS A 308 23.52 5.49 25.41
C HIS A 308 24.81 4.72 25.20
N ARG A 309 24.93 3.99 24.07
CA ARG A 309 26.12 3.16 23.84
C ARG A 309 27.21 3.87 23.05
N LEU A 310 26.82 4.54 21.95
CA LEU A 310 27.78 5.20 21.06
C LEU A 310 27.99 6.68 21.37
N LYS A 311 27.12 7.31 22.19
CA LYS A 311 27.13 8.75 22.51
C LYS A 311 27.23 9.63 21.26
N ILE A 312 26.47 9.27 20.20
CA ILE A 312 26.38 10.02 18.94
C ILE A 312 24.98 10.60 18.76
N HIS A 313 24.91 11.71 18.04
CA HIS A 313 23.61 12.29 17.68
C HIS A 313 22.84 11.35 16.75
N ILE A 314 21.56 11.14 17.02
CA ILE A 314 20.69 10.20 16.28
C ILE A 314 20.59 10.55 14.79
N SER A 315 20.71 11.85 14.44
CA SER A 315 20.68 12.34 13.05
C SER A 315 21.74 11.74 12.15
N ARG A 316 22.82 11.17 12.70
CA ARG A 316 23.86 10.52 11.88
C ARG A 316 23.45 9.15 11.34
N VAL A 317 22.50 8.49 11.98
CA VAL A 317 22.19 7.07 11.70
C VAL A 317 20.75 6.84 11.28
N LEU A 318 19.82 7.71 11.70
CA LEU A 318 18.40 7.48 11.52
C LEU A 318 17.94 7.55 10.06
N MET A 319 18.41 8.55 9.28
CA MET A 319 18.06 8.68 7.86
C MET A 319 18.56 7.50 7.01
N PRO A 320 19.83 7.05 7.10
CA PRO A 320 20.29 5.87 6.37
C PRO A 320 19.47 4.61 6.67
N ILE A 321 19.15 4.37 7.95
CA ILE A 321 18.36 3.21 8.36
C ILE A 321 16.91 3.32 7.85
N GLY A 322 16.32 4.52 7.88
CA GLY A 322 14.99 4.77 7.34
C GLY A 322 14.92 4.54 5.82
N MET A 323 15.89 5.04 5.07
CA MET A 323 15.99 4.80 3.63
C MET A 323 16.17 3.31 3.31
N ALA A 324 16.91 2.57 4.15
CA ALA A 324 17.08 1.13 4.00
C ALA A 324 15.76 0.37 4.23
N ALA A 325 14.86 0.84 5.11
CA ALA A 325 13.53 0.27 5.25
C ALA A 325 12.71 0.39 3.94
N ILE A 326 12.79 1.54 3.27
CA ILE A 326 12.09 1.76 1.98
C ILE A 326 12.67 0.84 0.89
N LEU A 327 14.02 0.74 0.83
CA LEU A 327 14.69 -0.19 -0.09
C LEU A 327 14.27 -1.65 0.16
N GLY A 328 14.17 -2.05 1.43
CA GLY A 328 13.78 -3.40 1.82
C GLY A 328 12.38 -3.79 1.34
N GLY A 329 11.46 -2.82 1.25
CA GLY A 329 10.13 -3.06 0.71
C GLY A 329 10.11 -3.56 -0.74
N THR A 330 11.19 -3.42 -1.49
CA THR A 330 11.30 -3.92 -2.87
C THR A 330 11.78 -5.38 -2.96
N LEU A 331 12.12 -6.02 -1.84
CA LEU A 331 12.63 -7.39 -1.81
C LEU A 331 11.57 -8.43 -2.19
N THR A 332 10.32 -8.19 -1.86
CA THR A 332 9.23 -9.14 -2.13
C THR A 332 7.97 -8.42 -2.63
N MET A 333 7.04 -9.19 -3.17
CA MET A 333 5.75 -8.64 -3.66
C MET A 333 4.86 -8.06 -2.56
N ILE A 334 5.12 -8.30 -1.28
CA ILE A 334 4.29 -7.81 -0.15
C ILE A 334 4.96 -6.70 0.66
N GLY A 335 6.22 -6.39 0.40
CA GLY A 335 6.97 -5.38 1.17
C GLY A 335 6.42 -3.96 1.02
N THR A 336 5.82 -3.62 -0.13
CA THR A 336 5.17 -2.33 -0.37
C THR A 336 3.80 -2.48 -1.03
N SER A 337 2.88 -1.57 -0.69
CA SER A 337 1.53 -1.56 -1.27
C SER A 337 1.51 -1.47 -2.82
N PRO A 338 2.36 -0.68 -3.50
CA PRO A 338 2.44 -0.65 -4.95
C PRO A 338 2.75 -2.00 -5.59
N LEU A 339 3.64 -2.80 -5.00
CA LEU A 339 4.00 -4.12 -5.55
C LEU A 339 2.85 -5.12 -5.38
N ILE A 340 2.11 -5.04 -4.27
CA ILE A 340 0.91 -5.86 -4.08
C ILE A 340 -0.14 -5.50 -5.15
N LEU A 341 -0.31 -4.19 -5.42
CA LEU A 341 -1.24 -3.68 -6.43
C LEU A 341 -0.86 -4.11 -7.86
N LEU A 342 0.43 -4.26 -8.15
CA LEU A 342 0.96 -4.55 -9.48
C LEU A 342 0.27 -5.75 -10.13
N ASN A 343 0.05 -6.83 -9.39
CA ASN A 343 -0.61 -8.03 -9.89
C ASN A 343 -2.08 -7.84 -10.26
N ASP A 344 -2.76 -6.89 -9.64
CA ASP A 344 -4.18 -6.62 -9.90
C ASP A 344 -4.38 -5.58 -11.03
N THR A 345 -3.31 -4.84 -11.38
CA THR A 345 -3.30 -3.91 -12.51
C THR A 345 -2.90 -4.55 -13.83
N LEU A 346 -2.36 -5.79 -13.80
CA LEU A 346 -2.02 -6.52 -15.02
C LEU A 346 -3.29 -6.92 -15.79
N PRO A 347 -3.27 -6.84 -17.13
CA PRO A 347 -4.36 -7.33 -18.00
C PRO A 347 -4.71 -8.79 -17.75
N GLN A 348 -5.99 -9.15 -17.96
CA GLN A 348 -6.45 -10.54 -17.86
C GLN A 348 -5.71 -11.43 -18.88
N GLY A 349 -5.23 -12.60 -18.42
CA GLY A 349 -4.46 -13.52 -19.25
C GLY A 349 -2.94 -13.32 -19.18
N MET A 350 -2.45 -12.24 -18.57
CA MET A 350 -1.02 -12.05 -18.34
C MET A 350 -0.59 -12.81 -17.07
N PRO A 351 0.55 -13.54 -17.10
CA PRO A 351 1.07 -14.24 -15.91
C PRO A 351 1.32 -13.24 -14.76
N LYS A 352 0.82 -13.55 -13.57
CA LYS A 352 1.04 -12.75 -12.36
C LYS A 352 2.45 -12.98 -11.82
N PHE A 353 2.99 -11.96 -11.14
CA PHE A 353 4.29 -12.05 -10.48
C PHE A 353 4.22 -12.94 -9.25
N GLY A 354 5.20 -13.82 -9.11
CA GLY A 354 5.40 -14.65 -7.93
C GLY A 354 5.98 -13.85 -6.75
N PHE A 355 5.87 -14.42 -5.54
CA PHE A 355 6.27 -13.75 -4.29
C PHE A 355 7.73 -13.26 -4.30
N LEU A 356 8.68 -14.08 -4.81
CA LEU A 356 10.12 -13.78 -4.85
C LEU A 356 10.63 -13.37 -6.24
N GLU A 357 9.76 -13.18 -7.21
CA GLU A 357 10.17 -12.91 -8.60
C GLU A 357 10.95 -11.60 -8.74
N LEU A 358 10.61 -10.59 -7.91
CA LEU A 358 11.30 -9.29 -7.90
C LEU A 358 12.53 -9.27 -6.99
N THR A 359 12.78 -10.31 -6.19
CA THR A 359 13.86 -10.37 -5.19
C THR A 359 15.25 -10.11 -5.78
N PRO A 360 15.63 -10.59 -6.98
CA PRO A 360 16.95 -10.29 -7.56
C PRO A 360 17.17 -8.77 -7.75
N ILE A 361 16.16 -8.06 -8.27
CA ILE A 361 16.23 -6.60 -8.45
C ILE A 361 16.25 -5.90 -7.08
N GLY A 362 15.33 -6.29 -6.18
CA GLY A 362 15.24 -5.73 -4.83
C GLY A 362 16.54 -5.93 -4.03
N MET A 363 17.18 -7.09 -4.15
CA MET A 363 18.46 -7.36 -3.47
C MET A 363 19.57 -6.48 -4.00
N ALA A 364 19.66 -6.29 -5.33
CA ALA A 364 20.65 -5.38 -5.92
C ALA A 364 20.42 -3.93 -5.45
N LEU A 365 19.17 -3.49 -5.36
CA LEU A 365 18.80 -2.17 -4.85
C LEU A 365 19.16 -2.01 -3.37
N VAL A 366 18.90 -3.00 -2.54
CA VAL A 366 19.24 -2.98 -1.10
C VAL A 366 20.76 -2.94 -0.92
N ILE A 367 21.51 -3.81 -1.60
CA ILE A 367 22.97 -3.87 -1.51
C ILE A 367 23.60 -2.55 -1.98
N GLY A 368 23.22 -2.08 -3.18
CA GLY A 368 23.74 -0.83 -3.75
C GLY A 368 23.35 0.40 -2.90
N GLY A 369 22.11 0.44 -2.42
CA GLY A 369 21.64 1.52 -1.56
C GLY A 369 22.33 1.56 -0.20
N ILE A 370 22.46 0.42 0.49
CA ILE A 370 23.18 0.34 1.79
C ILE A 370 24.67 0.69 1.60
N ALA A 371 25.30 0.19 0.53
CA ALA A 371 26.68 0.53 0.22
C ALA A 371 26.87 2.05 0.05
N TYR A 372 25.98 2.71 -0.70
CA TYR A 372 25.98 4.17 -0.85
C TYR A 372 25.76 4.87 0.49
N LEU A 373 24.73 4.47 1.25
CA LEU A 373 24.35 5.10 2.53
C LEU A 373 25.48 4.99 3.55
N CYS A 374 26.18 3.85 3.62
CA CYS A 374 27.28 3.62 4.56
C CYS A 374 28.58 4.35 4.17
N THR A 375 28.77 4.68 2.89
CA THR A 375 30.01 5.32 2.39
C THR A 375 29.80 6.83 2.20
N ALA A 376 29.15 7.22 1.10
CA ALA A 376 28.98 8.62 0.72
C ALA A 376 27.86 9.30 1.53
N GLY A 377 26.74 8.59 1.80
CA GLY A 377 25.61 9.13 2.52
C GLY A 377 25.95 9.60 3.93
N MET A 378 26.67 8.76 4.70
CA MET A 378 27.11 9.14 6.04
C MET A 378 28.11 10.31 6.04
N ARG A 379 29.04 10.36 5.07
CA ARG A 379 30.00 11.49 4.96
C ARG A 379 29.28 12.80 4.67
N MET A 380 28.20 12.77 3.89
CA MET A 380 27.40 13.96 3.59
C MET A 380 26.61 14.45 4.82
N LEU A 381 26.12 13.52 5.66
CA LEU A 381 25.44 13.84 6.92
C LEU A 381 26.38 14.49 7.94
N ILE A 382 27.60 13.97 8.08
CA ILE A 382 28.60 14.48 9.03
C ILE A 382 28.96 15.95 8.72
N LYS A 383 29.11 16.30 7.44
CA LYS A 383 29.40 17.70 7.03
C LYS A 383 28.27 18.66 7.36
N THR A 384 27.00 18.16 7.39
CA THR A 384 25.85 19.02 7.67
C THR A 384 25.64 19.21 9.19
N SER A 385 26.02 18.22 10.01
CA SER A 385 25.89 18.28 11.48
C SER A 385 27.00 19.07 12.17
N ALA A 386 28.15 19.29 11.51
CA ALA A 386 29.28 20.04 12.06
C ALA A 386 28.99 21.53 12.28
N THR A 387 27.91 22.06 11.74
CA THR A 387 27.48 23.47 11.89
C THR A 387 26.54 23.71 13.09
N GLN A 388 26.19 22.66 13.86
CA GLN A 388 25.22 22.69 14.96
C GLN A 388 25.77 22.03 16.24
N THR A 389 27.01 22.37 16.61
CA THR A 389 27.56 21.99 17.92
C THR A 389 27.27 23.08 18.93
N THR A 390 26.09 23.16 19.43
CA THR A 390 25.76 23.76 20.75
C THR A 390 24.37 23.20 21.17
N ASP A 391 24.37 22.61 22.35
CA ASP A 391 23.26 22.07 23.14
C ASP A 391 23.04 20.56 23.12
N PHE A 392 23.98 19.86 23.78
CA PHE A 392 23.81 18.43 24.16
C PHE A 392 22.84 18.20 25.34
N GLN A 393 22.23 19.23 25.88
CA GLN A 393 21.35 19.11 27.06
C GLN A 393 19.84 18.86 26.71
N ASN A 394 19.44 19.03 25.45
CA ASN A 394 18.03 18.84 25.05
C ASN A 394 17.84 17.63 24.12
N SER A 395 18.13 16.44 24.63
CA SER A 395 17.79 15.19 23.91
C SER A 395 16.30 14.86 24.04
N PRO A 396 15.60 14.44 22.93
CA PRO A 396 14.15 14.19 22.92
C PRO A 396 13.69 12.92 23.65
N ARG A 397 14.46 12.38 24.59
CA ARG A 397 13.95 11.46 25.62
C ARG A 397 12.87 12.09 26.46
N GLY A 398 12.86 13.38 26.42
CA GLY A 398 11.98 14.31 27.01
C GLY A 398 10.96 14.94 26.09
N ALA A 399 10.79 14.67 24.81
CA ALA A 399 9.80 15.50 24.14
C ALA A 399 8.43 15.37 24.83
N VAL A 400 7.94 14.19 25.10
CA VAL A 400 6.73 14.01 25.91
C VAL A 400 7.06 14.17 27.40
N GLN A 401 8.14 13.63 27.91
CA GLN A 401 8.54 13.78 29.31
C GLN A 401 9.13 15.16 29.62
N ASN A 402 9.80 15.84 28.68
CA ASN A 402 10.23 17.24 28.82
C ASN A 402 9.09 18.23 28.57
N GLU A 403 8.07 17.88 27.83
CA GLU A 403 6.84 18.66 27.74
C GLU A 403 6.10 18.63 29.08
N PHE A 404 6.03 17.47 29.74
CA PHE A 404 5.55 17.36 31.12
C PHE A 404 6.46 18.08 32.11
N LEU A 405 7.78 17.93 32.02
CA LEU A 405 8.73 18.62 32.91
C LEU A 405 8.70 20.12 32.72
N SER A 406 8.46 20.64 31.53
CA SER A 406 8.25 22.09 31.33
C SER A 406 6.93 22.58 31.89
N SER A 407 5.89 21.75 31.83
CA SER A 407 4.56 22.08 32.41
C SER A 407 4.49 21.82 33.92
N TYR A 408 5.32 20.91 34.46
CA TYR A 408 5.37 20.49 35.85
C TYR A 408 6.79 20.55 36.43
N PRO A 409 7.37 21.74 36.61
CA PRO A 409 8.80 21.92 36.96
C PRO A 409 9.25 21.34 38.30
N LEU A 410 8.31 20.98 39.20
CA LEU A 410 8.62 20.37 40.48
C LEU A 410 8.55 18.84 40.49
N ILE A 411 8.38 18.19 39.32
CA ILE A 411 8.32 16.75 39.20
C ILE A 411 9.50 16.28 38.34
N ASN A 412 10.63 15.99 38.96
CA ASN A 412 11.81 15.42 38.37
C ASN A 412 11.94 13.93 38.76
N GLY A 413 12.72 13.18 38.06
CA GLY A 413 12.91 11.76 38.29
C GLY A 413 12.62 10.88 37.08
N PRO A 414 12.49 9.56 37.25
CA PRO A 414 12.46 8.82 38.51
C PRO A 414 13.82 8.68 39.19
N TYR A 415 13.82 8.70 40.52
CA TYR A 415 14.99 8.42 41.38
C TYR A 415 14.82 7.08 42.10
N GLU A 416 15.90 6.27 42.21
CA GLU A 416 15.92 5.08 43.04
C GLU A 416 16.65 5.36 44.32
N ILE A 417 15.95 5.28 45.46
CA ILE A 417 16.48 5.52 46.78
C ILE A 417 16.46 4.23 47.58
N TYR A 418 17.58 3.80 48.11
CA TYR A 418 17.68 2.60 48.95
C TYR A 418 17.62 2.97 50.42
N VAL A 419 16.81 2.21 51.16
CA VAL A 419 16.70 2.32 52.63
C VAL A 419 17.64 1.29 53.27
N PRO A 420 18.76 1.70 53.92
CA PRO A 420 19.72 0.76 54.48
C PRO A 420 19.09 -0.18 55.54
N GLU A 421 19.63 -1.39 55.73
CA GLU A 421 19.16 -2.34 56.75
C GLU A 421 19.27 -1.78 58.16
N GLY A 422 20.23 -0.89 58.44
CA GLY A 422 20.38 -0.22 59.71
C GLY A 422 19.46 1.01 59.94
N TYR A 423 18.51 1.23 59.00
CA TYR A 423 17.58 2.37 59.10
C TYR A 423 16.81 2.36 60.38
N ARG A 424 16.96 3.45 61.16
CA ARG A 424 16.12 3.70 62.32
C ARG A 424 15.22 4.89 62.03
N PRO A 425 13.91 4.78 62.31
CA PRO A 425 13.02 5.88 62.13
C PRO A 425 13.53 7.15 62.84
N GLY A 426 13.90 8.19 62.08
CA GLY A 426 14.35 9.48 62.60
C GLY A 426 13.21 10.29 63.16
N LYS A 427 13.48 11.55 63.52
CA LYS A 427 12.48 12.51 64.04
C LYS A 427 11.46 12.99 63.01
N GLY A 428 11.54 12.51 61.77
CA GLY A 428 10.66 12.92 60.64
C GLY A 428 9.40 12.05 60.50
N PRO A 429 8.44 12.50 59.68
CA PRO A 429 7.22 11.74 59.39
C PRO A 429 7.53 10.49 58.58
N GLN A 430 6.98 9.33 58.95
CA GLN A 430 7.21 8.04 58.28
C GLN A 430 6.16 7.74 57.22
N GLU A 431 5.01 8.34 57.31
CA GLU A 431 3.92 8.15 56.36
C GLU A 431 4.20 8.88 55.01
N ILE A 432 3.95 8.22 53.92
CA ILE A 432 4.21 8.74 52.55
C ILE A 432 3.58 10.12 52.30
N VAL A 433 2.36 10.32 52.83
CA VAL A 433 1.65 11.62 52.67
C VAL A 433 2.39 12.74 53.35
N LYS A 434 2.88 12.51 54.57
CA LYS A 434 3.59 13.51 55.36
C LYS A 434 4.98 13.84 54.78
N ILE A 435 5.65 12.84 54.18
CA ILE A 435 6.90 13.02 53.46
C ILE A 435 6.67 13.91 52.24
N ARG A 436 5.62 13.65 51.49
CA ARG A 436 5.23 14.49 50.34
C ARG A 436 4.98 15.94 50.73
N GLN A 437 4.26 16.16 51.80
CA GLN A 437 3.94 17.53 52.28
C GLN A 437 5.21 18.28 52.67
N ARG A 438 6.22 17.60 53.29
CA ARG A 438 7.44 18.24 53.76
C ARG A 438 8.47 18.46 52.67
N TYR A 439 8.75 17.43 51.84
CA TYR A 439 9.87 17.41 50.86
C TYR A 439 9.41 17.54 49.41
N LEU A 440 8.11 17.56 49.10
CA LEU A 440 7.54 17.48 47.75
C LEU A 440 7.92 16.21 46.98
N VAL A 441 8.25 15.15 47.70
CA VAL A 441 8.70 13.88 47.18
C VAL A 441 7.51 12.92 47.04
N ASN A 442 7.27 12.43 45.85
CA ASN A 442 6.21 11.47 45.55
C ASN A 442 6.79 10.05 45.49
N ILE A 443 6.50 9.21 46.45
CA ILE A 443 6.85 7.81 46.43
C ILE A 443 5.80 7.03 45.63
N VAL A 444 6.19 6.51 44.50
CA VAL A 444 5.29 5.81 43.54
C VAL A 444 5.37 4.31 43.67
N ALA A 445 6.46 3.76 44.20
CA ALA A 445 6.58 2.32 44.46
C ALA A 445 7.60 1.99 45.54
N PHE A 446 7.40 0.81 46.16
CA PHE A 446 8.37 0.11 46.98
C PHE A 446 8.79 -1.19 46.32
N ALA A 447 10.05 -1.56 46.45
CA ALA A 447 10.52 -2.89 46.02
C ALA A 447 11.53 -3.46 47.04
N THR A 448 11.47 -4.76 47.29
CA THR A 448 12.51 -5.50 48.00
C THR A 448 13.56 -5.99 47.00
N ASP A 449 14.76 -6.31 47.47
CA ASP A 449 15.82 -6.88 46.62
C ASP A 449 15.43 -8.21 45.95
N ASP A 450 14.47 -8.96 46.55
CA ASP A 450 13.85 -10.17 45.98
C ASP A 450 12.88 -9.86 44.80
N GLY A 451 12.70 -8.60 44.42
CA GLY A 451 11.89 -8.21 43.26
C GLY A 451 10.38 -8.07 43.53
N ILE A 452 9.93 -8.24 44.78
CA ILE A 452 8.52 -7.97 45.15
C ILE A 452 8.29 -6.47 45.13
N GLN A 453 7.44 -6.01 44.18
CA GLN A 453 7.16 -4.60 44.03
C GLN A 453 5.73 -4.27 44.47
N ASN A 454 5.58 -3.20 45.21
CA ASN A 454 4.29 -2.60 45.53
C ASN A 454 4.20 -1.24 44.82
N ILE A 455 3.41 -1.22 43.74
CA ILE A 455 3.18 -0.02 42.90
C ILE A 455 2.00 0.75 43.52
N ALA A 456 2.10 2.08 43.53
CA ALA A 456 1.12 2.99 44.15
C ALA A 456 0.83 2.62 45.63
N PRO A 457 1.85 2.59 46.50
CA PRO A 457 1.70 2.19 47.88
C PRO A 457 0.67 3.08 48.60
N LEU A 458 -0.02 2.52 49.58
CA LEU A 458 -1.08 3.23 50.31
C LEU A 458 -0.54 4.49 51.01
N PRO A 459 -1.36 5.55 51.16
CA PRO A 459 -0.93 6.81 51.75
C PRO A 459 -0.34 6.70 53.15
N ASN A 460 -0.83 5.74 53.95
CA ASN A 460 -0.41 5.48 55.33
C ASN A 460 0.74 4.47 55.43
N SER A 461 1.30 4.03 54.29
CA SER A 461 2.44 3.10 54.31
C SER A 461 3.68 3.80 54.86
N ASN A 462 4.42 3.05 55.71
CA ASN A 462 5.66 3.51 56.30
C ASN A 462 6.87 2.99 55.55
N ILE A 463 7.97 3.74 55.53
CA ILE A 463 9.25 3.35 54.99
C ILE A 463 9.84 2.26 55.87
N ARG A 464 10.31 1.14 55.26
CA ARG A 464 10.94 0.02 55.92
C ARG A 464 12.40 -0.14 55.50
N ALA A 465 13.24 -0.65 56.44
CA ALA A 465 14.63 -1.03 56.13
C ALA A 465 14.70 -2.11 55.04
N GLY A 466 15.74 -2.10 54.19
CA GLY A 466 15.98 -3.07 53.13
C GLY A 466 15.12 -2.91 51.89
N VAL A 467 14.43 -1.77 51.71
CA VAL A 467 13.51 -1.52 50.61
C VAL A 467 14.09 -0.43 49.66
N ALA A 468 13.96 -0.63 48.39
CA ALA A 468 14.19 0.40 47.38
C ALA A 468 12.90 1.21 47.12
N LEU A 469 13.00 2.52 47.01
CA LEU A 469 11.91 3.46 46.75
C LEU A 469 12.05 4.01 45.35
N CYS A 470 10.96 4.02 44.56
CA CYS A 470 10.87 4.79 43.32
C CYS A 470 10.21 6.13 43.62
N VAL A 471 10.87 7.23 43.26
CA VAL A 471 10.51 8.57 43.77
C VAL A 471 10.54 9.60 42.64
N TYR A 472 9.54 10.50 42.65
CA TYR A 472 9.50 11.71 41.82
C TYR A 472 9.42 12.94 42.69
N GLY A 473 10.21 13.99 42.37
CA GLY A 473 10.18 15.26 43.09
C GLY A 473 11.28 16.21 42.68
N PRO A 474 11.31 17.45 43.19
CA PRO A 474 12.39 18.39 42.91
C PRO A 474 13.71 17.86 43.51
N GLU A 475 14.80 18.05 42.77
CA GLU A 475 16.13 17.55 43.12
C GLU A 475 16.53 17.91 44.55
N LYS A 476 16.33 19.18 44.95
CA LYS A 476 16.58 19.64 46.32
C LYS A 476 15.74 18.88 47.34
N GLY A 477 14.45 18.65 47.04
CA GLY A 477 13.55 17.93 47.98
C GLY A 477 13.96 16.46 48.13
N VAL A 478 14.46 15.83 47.06
CA VAL A 478 14.98 14.47 47.11
C VAL A 478 16.30 14.40 47.90
N GLN A 479 17.19 15.37 47.75
CA GLN A 479 18.43 15.47 48.53
C GLN A 479 18.13 15.68 50.01
N ASP A 480 17.31 16.66 50.36
CA ASP A 480 16.89 16.93 51.75
C ASP A 480 16.24 15.69 52.41
N PHE A 481 15.42 14.95 51.61
CA PHE A 481 14.79 13.71 52.08
C PHE A 481 15.81 12.59 52.33
N VAL A 482 16.79 12.43 51.43
CA VAL A 482 17.85 11.43 51.58
C VAL A 482 18.72 11.74 52.78
N GLU A 483 19.10 13.01 53.00
CA GLU A 483 19.96 13.42 54.11
C GLU A 483 19.22 13.30 55.47
N ASP A 484 17.99 13.83 55.60
CA ASP A 484 17.23 13.83 56.84
C ASP A 484 16.93 12.40 57.36
N TYR A 485 16.80 11.43 56.41
CA TYR A 485 16.45 10.04 56.74
C TYR A 485 17.66 9.11 56.66
N GLY A 486 18.84 9.56 56.29
CA GLY A 486 20.03 8.71 56.13
C GLY A 486 19.88 7.63 55.08
N LEU A 487 19.21 7.94 53.95
CA LEU A 487 18.96 7.05 52.84
C LEU A 487 20.11 7.13 51.83
N VAL A 488 20.12 6.22 50.88
CA VAL A 488 21.14 6.17 49.82
C VAL A 488 20.50 6.41 48.46
N LEU A 489 20.83 7.50 47.78
CA LEU A 489 20.43 7.75 46.42
C LEU A 489 21.34 6.91 45.48
N ARG A 490 20.76 6.01 44.71
CA ARG A 490 21.49 5.21 43.74
C ARG A 490 21.65 5.98 42.42
N GLU A 491 22.90 6.19 41.99
CA GLU A 491 23.19 6.81 40.68
C GLU A 491 22.73 5.93 39.50
N GLU A 492 22.90 4.59 39.65
CA GLU A 492 22.40 3.62 38.68
C GLU A 492 21.24 2.83 39.29
N PRO A 493 20.04 2.86 38.64
CA PRO A 493 18.89 2.08 39.12
C PRO A 493 19.17 0.58 38.96
N ARG A 494 18.86 -0.20 40.02
CA ARG A 494 19.04 -1.65 40.03
C ARG A 494 17.71 -2.40 39.99
N VAL A 495 16.82 -2.07 40.92
CA VAL A 495 15.57 -2.79 41.15
C VAL A 495 14.48 -2.37 40.16
N PHE A 496 14.32 -1.07 39.92
CA PHE A 496 13.27 -0.53 39.04
C PHE A 496 13.68 -0.38 37.58
N LYS A 497 14.94 -0.71 37.22
CA LYS A 497 15.48 -0.51 35.86
C LYS A 497 14.64 -1.17 34.77
N ASN A 498 14.17 -2.40 35.00
CA ASN A 498 13.44 -3.18 34.04
C ASN A 498 11.90 -3.12 34.24
N THR A 499 11.42 -2.27 35.14
CA THR A 499 10.02 -2.10 35.49
C THR A 499 9.61 -0.64 35.39
N LEU A 500 9.52 0.10 36.50
CA LEU A 500 8.99 1.45 36.51
C LEU A 500 9.89 2.51 35.82
N PHE A 501 11.18 2.23 35.66
CA PHE A 501 12.08 3.10 34.90
C PHE A 501 12.10 2.74 33.41
N ASN A 502 11.44 1.67 33.02
CA ASN A 502 11.27 1.30 31.63
C ASN A 502 10.02 2.00 31.06
N PRO A 503 10.18 2.92 30.10
CA PRO A 503 9.06 3.65 29.48
C PRO A 503 8.04 2.75 28.80
N SER A 504 8.42 1.50 28.44
CA SER A 504 7.50 0.53 27.86
C SER A 504 6.55 -0.12 28.88
N ILE A 505 6.77 0.05 30.18
CA ILE A 505 5.99 -0.59 31.24
C ILE A 505 5.21 0.43 32.06
N ALA A 506 5.83 1.56 32.38
CA ALA A 506 5.23 2.60 33.21
C ALA A 506 5.57 4.00 32.69
N GLY A 507 4.73 4.97 33.00
CA GLY A 507 4.92 6.33 32.58
C GLY A 507 4.02 7.30 33.33
N MET A 508 3.96 8.55 32.81
CA MET A 508 3.07 9.61 33.31
C MET A 508 2.07 9.95 32.20
N VAL A 509 0.84 10.19 32.60
CA VAL A 509 -0.22 10.67 31.70
C VAL A 509 -1.01 11.79 32.35
N GLU A 510 -1.51 12.71 31.53
CA GLU A 510 -2.48 13.70 31.92
C GLU A 510 -3.88 13.21 31.63
N GLY A 511 -4.76 13.40 32.60
CA GLY A 511 -6.16 13.14 32.41
C GLY A 511 -7.00 14.29 32.91
N VAL A 512 -8.12 14.54 32.20
CA VAL A 512 -9.06 15.59 32.53
C VAL A 512 -10.30 15.03 33.20
N VAL A 513 -10.75 15.69 34.27
CA VAL A 513 -12.01 15.34 34.91
C VAL A 513 -13.18 15.70 34.00
N SER A 514 -13.94 14.69 33.58
CA SER A 514 -15.09 14.86 32.68
C SER A 514 -16.19 15.71 33.31
N PRO A 515 -16.93 16.54 32.56
CA PRO A 515 -18.07 17.33 33.07
C PRO A 515 -19.18 16.50 33.72
N ARG A 516 -19.25 15.19 33.42
CA ARG A 516 -20.23 14.26 34.00
C ARG A 516 -19.62 13.31 35.02
N SER A 517 -18.41 13.60 35.48
CA SER A 517 -17.68 12.75 36.42
C SER A 517 -18.31 12.73 37.78
N ALA A 518 -18.44 11.54 38.35
CA ALA A 518 -18.81 11.34 39.74
C ALA A 518 -17.73 11.84 40.72
N MET A 519 -16.52 12.15 40.22
CA MET A 519 -15.39 12.67 41.03
C MET A 519 -15.50 14.18 41.34
N ILE A 520 -16.44 14.90 40.71
CA ILE A 520 -16.60 16.33 40.88
C ILE A 520 -17.05 16.61 42.33
N GLY A 521 -16.31 17.52 43.01
CA GLY A 521 -16.55 17.89 44.40
C GLY A 521 -15.94 16.94 45.43
N GLN A 522 -15.40 15.78 45.00
CA GLN A 522 -14.72 14.87 45.90
C GLN A 522 -13.22 15.16 45.95
N ALA A 523 -12.63 15.02 47.11
CA ALA A 523 -11.18 15.14 47.30
C ALA A 523 -10.48 13.85 46.80
N ILE A 524 -9.23 13.98 46.34
CA ILE A 524 -8.44 12.85 45.82
C ILE A 524 -8.35 11.70 46.83
N LYS A 525 -8.30 11.97 48.11
CA LYS A 525 -8.32 10.97 49.19
C LYS A 525 -9.63 10.18 49.24
N GLU A 526 -10.76 10.84 48.91
CA GLU A 526 -12.09 10.22 48.94
C GLU A 526 -12.29 9.32 47.72
N ILE A 527 -11.72 9.71 46.53
CA ILE A 527 -11.72 8.97 45.30
C ILE A 527 -10.83 7.74 45.41
N ARG A 528 -9.84 7.74 46.33
CA ARG A 528 -8.88 6.65 46.56
C ARG A 528 -8.15 6.22 45.29
N PHE A 529 -7.57 7.18 44.56
CA PHE A 529 -6.93 6.93 43.27
C PHE A 529 -5.96 5.74 43.25
N ARG A 530 -5.15 5.58 44.33
CA ARG A 530 -4.19 4.48 44.47
C ARG A 530 -4.85 3.11 44.64
N GLU A 531 -5.95 3.06 45.42
CA GLU A 531 -6.67 1.82 45.72
C GLU A 531 -7.58 1.40 44.55
N THR A 532 -8.26 2.40 43.94
CA THR A 532 -9.26 2.16 42.92
C THR A 532 -8.62 1.88 41.54
N PHE A 533 -7.58 2.65 41.19
CA PHE A 533 -6.99 2.62 39.86
C PHE A 533 -5.53 2.16 39.83
N GLY A 534 -4.90 1.95 40.98
CA GLY A 534 -3.50 1.58 41.06
C GLY A 534 -2.51 2.68 40.64
N VAL A 535 -2.98 3.90 40.41
CA VAL A 535 -2.16 5.02 39.91
C VAL A 535 -1.90 6.06 40.98
N THR A 536 -0.78 6.77 40.87
CA THR A 536 -0.40 7.81 41.81
C THR A 536 -0.60 9.20 41.20
N ALA A 537 -1.46 10.06 41.78
CA ALA A 537 -1.59 11.44 41.36
C ALA A 537 -0.36 12.25 41.81
N LEU A 538 0.31 12.88 40.85
CA LEU A 538 1.55 13.66 41.06
C LEU A 538 1.29 15.16 41.19
N ALA A 539 0.38 15.70 40.39
CA ALA A 539 -0.01 17.11 40.38
C ALA A 539 -1.47 17.25 39.94
N VAL A 540 -2.09 18.38 40.33
CA VAL A 540 -3.41 18.78 39.80
C VAL A 540 -3.29 20.20 39.27
N HIS A 541 -3.74 20.42 38.04
CA HIS A 541 -3.86 21.76 37.46
C HIS A 541 -5.33 22.17 37.52
N GLN A 542 -5.65 23.18 38.28
CA GLN A 542 -6.99 23.69 38.52
C GLN A 542 -6.98 25.22 38.45
N ASN A 543 -7.89 25.82 37.73
CA ASN A 543 -8.05 27.29 37.61
C ASN A 543 -6.75 28.06 37.30
N GLY A 544 -5.92 27.52 36.39
CA GLY A 544 -4.65 28.12 35.96
C GLY A 544 -3.51 28.01 36.98
N ARG A 545 -3.67 27.24 38.06
CA ARG A 545 -2.63 26.96 39.06
C ARG A 545 -2.36 25.48 39.18
N THR A 546 -1.07 25.11 39.31
CA THR A 546 -0.66 23.72 39.53
C THR A 546 -0.40 23.48 41.00
N TYR A 547 -1.07 22.53 41.58
CA TYR A 547 -0.94 22.09 42.96
C TYR A 547 -0.05 20.86 43.03
N TYR A 548 0.94 20.89 43.93
CA TYR A 548 1.88 19.75 44.18
C TYR A 548 1.79 19.31 45.64
N ARG A 549 1.34 20.19 46.55
CA ARG A 549 1.10 19.89 47.95
C ARG A 549 -0.40 19.77 48.21
N GLU A 550 -0.79 19.12 49.27
CA GLU A 550 -2.18 19.06 49.74
C GLU A 550 -3.17 18.47 48.69
N LEU A 551 -2.65 17.70 47.74
CA LEU A 551 -3.50 17.11 46.71
C LEU A 551 -4.58 16.20 47.28
N ALA A 552 -4.31 15.57 48.45
CA ALA A 552 -5.24 14.64 49.08
C ALA A 552 -6.57 15.32 49.43
N ASP A 553 -6.52 16.59 49.83
CA ASP A 553 -7.67 17.37 50.33
C ASP A 553 -8.26 18.29 49.26
N LEU A 554 -7.71 18.32 48.04
CA LEU A 554 -8.18 19.16 46.95
C LEU A 554 -9.43 18.56 46.30
N PRO A 555 -10.60 19.24 46.36
CA PRO A 555 -11.79 18.79 45.64
C PRO A 555 -11.64 19.01 44.15
N LEU A 556 -11.87 17.99 43.35
CA LEU A 556 -11.76 18.04 41.92
C LEU A 556 -12.95 18.76 41.28
N GLN A 557 -12.69 19.56 40.27
CA GLN A 557 -13.67 20.28 39.45
C GLN A 557 -13.69 19.75 38.01
N SER A 558 -14.78 20.02 37.32
CA SER A 558 -14.87 19.71 35.90
C SER A 558 -13.80 20.48 35.10
N GLY A 559 -13.03 19.77 34.27
CA GLY A 559 -11.97 20.35 33.48
C GLY A 559 -10.61 20.40 34.19
N ASP A 560 -10.51 19.99 35.46
CA ASP A 560 -9.21 19.85 36.13
C ASP A 560 -8.34 18.82 35.44
N THR A 561 -7.05 19.14 35.27
CA THR A 561 -6.09 18.22 34.75
C THR A 561 -5.28 17.58 35.87
N VAL A 562 -5.30 16.27 35.95
CA VAL A 562 -4.54 15.50 36.95
C VAL A 562 -3.41 14.77 36.27
N LEU A 563 -2.18 15.01 36.66
CA LEU A 563 -1.01 14.26 36.27
C LEU A 563 -0.91 13.01 37.13
N VAL A 564 -0.95 11.83 36.52
CA VAL A 564 -0.89 10.51 37.19
C VAL A 564 0.27 9.69 36.70
N HIS A 565 0.88 8.91 37.61
CA HIS A 565 1.91 7.92 37.32
C HIS A 565 1.38 6.51 37.59
N GLY A 566 1.67 5.58 36.65
CA GLY A 566 1.27 4.18 36.77
C GLY A 566 1.84 3.31 35.67
N THR A 567 1.47 2.04 35.63
CA THR A 567 1.75 1.16 34.50
C THR A 567 0.75 1.38 33.39
N TRP A 568 1.12 1.07 32.16
CA TRP A 568 0.23 1.22 31.00
C TRP A 568 -1.03 0.36 31.14
N GLU A 569 -0.94 -0.81 31.78
CA GLU A 569 -2.09 -1.67 32.10
C GLU A 569 -3.11 -0.95 33.01
N GLN A 570 -2.63 -0.23 34.02
CA GLN A 570 -3.47 0.58 34.92
C GLN A 570 -4.13 1.73 34.19
N PHE A 571 -3.43 2.38 33.24
CA PHE A 571 -4.01 3.45 32.44
C PHE A 571 -5.09 2.96 31.49
N HIS A 572 -4.97 1.76 30.92
CA HIS A 572 -6.05 1.15 30.15
C HIS A 572 -7.28 0.84 31.01
N ALA A 573 -7.07 0.31 32.21
CA ALA A 573 -8.18 0.11 33.14
C ALA A 573 -8.85 1.44 33.51
N LEU A 574 -8.07 2.52 33.64
CA LEU A 574 -8.59 3.86 33.89
C LEU A 574 -9.36 4.42 32.69
N GLN A 575 -8.95 4.07 31.44
CA GLN A 575 -9.64 4.46 30.23
C GLN A 575 -11.04 3.85 30.11
N ASP A 576 -11.28 2.66 30.64
CA ASP A 576 -12.61 2.05 30.66
C ASP A 576 -13.62 2.84 31.49
N PHE A 577 -13.17 3.78 32.34
CA PHE A 577 -13.98 4.72 33.10
C PHE A 577 -14.17 6.08 32.40
N HIS A 578 -14.31 6.10 31.07
CA HIS A 578 -14.42 7.33 30.24
C HIS A 578 -15.42 8.39 30.73
N GLN A 579 -16.44 7.97 31.48
CA GLN A 579 -17.42 8.90 32.02
C GLN A 579 -16.84 9.80 33.11
N ASN A 580 -15.79 9.36 33.79
CA ASN A 580 -15.21 10.04 34.94
C ASN A 580 -13.91 10.78 34.62
N PHE A 581 -13.03 10.16 33.84
CA PHE A 581 -11.66 10.62 33.61
C PHE A 581 -11.23 10.40 32.18
N ILE A 582 -10.86 11.46 31.46
CA ILE A 582 -10.45 11.40 30.06
C ILE A 582 -8.94 11.60 29.99
N ILE A 583 -8.19 10.58 29.56
CA ILE A 583 -6.75 10.69 29.36
C ILE A 583 -6.50 11.46 28.06
N ILE A 584 -5.74 12.57 28.15
CA ILE A 584 -5.41 13.45 27.01
C ILE A 584 -4.08 13.06 26.40
N SER A 585 -3.13 12.62 27.22
CA SER A 585 -1.80 12.26 26.71
C SER A 585 -1.89 11.08 25.76
N PRO A 586 -1.30 11.14 24.55
CA PRO A 586 -1.20 10.00 23.66
C PRO A 586 -0.28 8.95 24.29
N PHE A 587 -0.85 7.84 24.78
CA PHE A 587 -0.11 6.71 25.33
C PHE A 587 -0.39 5.43 24.56
N GLU A 588 -0.42 5.50 23.25
CA GLU A 588 -0.46 4.31 22.38
C GLU A 588 0.86 3.55 22.47
N GLU A 589 1.16 2.95 23.63
CA GLU A 589 2.18 1.92 23.68
C GLU A 589 1.52 0.54 23.57
N GLU A 590 1.90 -0.16 22.51
CA GLU A 590 1.49 -1.52 22.22
C GLU A 590 1.94 -2.46 23.33
N PHE A 591 0.98 -3.04 24.03
CA PHE A 591 1.26 -4.11 25.00
C PHE A 591 1.95 -5.28 24.31
N HIS A 592 3.20 -5.50 24.60
CA HIS A 592 3.90 -6.68 24.18
C HIS A 592 3.38 -7.90 24.98
N LYS A 593 2.92 -8.93 24.26
CA LYS A 593 2.60 -10.24 24.85
C LYS A 593 3.74 -11.23 24.53
N PRO A 594 4.87 -11.18 25.25
CA PRO A 594 6.03 -12.00 24.93
C PRO A 594 5.75 -13.51 25.04
N GLU A 595 4.75 -13.91 25.83
CA GLU A 595 4.31 -15.30 25.98
C GLU A 595 3.73 -15.86 24.66
N LYS A 596 3.14 -15.00 23.82
CA LYS A 596 2.52 -15.38 22.55
C LYS A 596 3.47 -15.32 21.35
N ALA A 597 4.74 -14.94 21.56
CA ALA A 597 5.72 -14.79 20.46
C ALA A 597 5.90 -16.07 19.63
N ARG A 598 5.85 -17.25 20.28
CA ARG A 598 5.95 -18.55 19.59
C ARG A 598 4.80 -18.74 18.62
N TRP A 599 3.58 -18.47 19.03
CA TRP A 599 2.40 -18.59 18.18
C TRP A 599 2.39 -17.57 17.05
N ALA A 600 2.76 -16.33 17.33
CA ALA A 600 2.91 -15.29 16.31
C ALA A 600 3.93 -15.69 15.22
N SER A 601 5.09 -16.23 15.66
CA SER A 601 6.12 -16.73 14.74
C SER A 601 5.60 -17.87 13.87
N ILE A 602 4.90 -18.86 14.47
CA ILE A 602 4.34 -20.00 13.73
C ILE A 602 3.33 -19.52 12.69
N CYS A 603 2.38 -18.67 13.07
CA CYS A 603 1.38 -18.14 12.13
C CYS A 603 2.01 -17.38 10.97
N PHE A 604 3.03 -16.56 11.25
CA PHE A 604 3.79 -15.86 10.24
C PHE A 604 4.57 -16.80 9.30
N LEU A 605 5.29 -17.79 9.87
CA LEU A 605 6.05 -18.76 9.09
C LEU A 605 5.14 -19.64 8.23
N VAL A 606 3.93 -19.98 8.69
CA VAL A 606 2.93 -20.70 7.90
C VAL A 606 2.48 -19.83 6.71
N ALA A 607 2.16 -18.56 6.93
CA ALA A 607 1.81 -17.66 5.84
C ALA A 607 2.95 -17.52 4.82
N LEU A 608 4.18 -17.33 5.29
CA LEU A 608 5.38 -17.23 4.47
C LEU A 608 5.63 -18.52 3.66
N PHE A 609 5.53 -19.67 4.31
CA PHE A 609 5.66 -20.97 3.67
C PHE A 609 4.63 -21.18 2.56
N LEU A 610 3.35 -20.86 2.83
CA LEU A 610 2.29 -20.95 1.82
C LEU A 610 2.56 -20.02 0.63
N MET A 611 3.06 -18.80 0.85
CA MET A 611 3.42 -17.88 -0.23
C MET A 611 4.57 -18.41 -1.08
N ILE A 612 5.60 -18.97 -0.45
CA ILE A 612 6.75 -19.57 -1.14
C ILE A 612 6.30 -20.79 -1.96
N VAL A 613 5.54 -21.70 -1.35
CA VAL A 613 5.01 -22.88 -2.03
C VAL A 613 4.11 -22.48 -3.19
N SER A 614 3.22 -21.50 -3.00
CA SER A 614 2.38 -20.99 -4.07
C SER A 614 3.21 -20.44 -5.23
N SER A 615 4.29 -19.70 -4.94
CA SER A 615 5.16 -19.12 -5.97
C SER A 615 5.90 -20.18 -6.80
N PHE A 616 6.45 -21.22 -6.16
CA PHE A 616 7.28 -22.22 -6.87
C PHE A 616 6.48 -23.37 -7.47
N TYR A 617 5.46 -23.87 -6.76
CA TYR A 617 4.77 -25.09 -7.15
C TYR A 617 3.68 -24.82 -8.21
N PHE A 618 2.95 -23.71 -8.10
CA PHE A 618 1.83 -23.41 -8.96
C PHE A 618 2.18 -22.58 -10.21
N GLN A 619 3.35 -21.94 -10.28
CA GLN A 619 3.81 -21.21 -11.45
C GLN A 619 3.97 -22.11 -12.71
N LYS A 620 4.17 -23.41 -12.52
CA LYS A 620 4.34 -24.40 -13.59
C LYS A 620 3.04 -25.10 -14.02
N ARG A 621 1.90 -24.85 -13.37
CA ARG A 621 0.62 -25.46 -13.70
C ARG A 621 -0.44 -24.39 -14.01
N PRO A 622 -1.23 -24.54 -15.10
CA PRO A 622 -2.24 -23.54 -15.51
C PRO A 622 -3.46 -23.45 -14.58
N TYR A 623 -3.55 -24.27 -13.53
CA TYR A 623 -4.66 -24.28 -12.57
C TYR A 623 -4.32 -23.48 -11.32
N ASN A 624 -4.96 -22.33 -11.17
CA ASN A 624 -5.10 -21.42 -10.02
C ASN A 624 -4.02 -21.54 -8.91
N PRO A 625 -2.96 -20.72 -8.95
CA PRO A 625 -2.11 -20.56 -7.78
C PRO A 625 -2.95 -19.99 -6.63
N ILE A 626 -2.66 -20.41 -5.39
CA ILE A 626 -3.29 -19.84 -4.21
C ILE A 626 -2.90 -18.34 -4.18
N PRO A 627 -3.85 -17.40 -4.22
CA PRO A 627 -3.54 -15.97 -4.21
C PRO A 627 -2.77 -15.57 -2.95
N LEU A 628 -1.85 -14.60 -3.06
CA LEU A 628 -1.12 -14.04 -1.91
C LEU A 628 -2.05 -13.58 -0.80
N SER A 629 -3.21 -13.03 -1.17
CA SER A 629 -4.27 -12.62 -0.24
C SER A 629 -4.73 -13.75 0.68
N VAL A 630 -4.95 -14.95 0.13
CA VAL A 630 -5.38 -16.12 0.90
C VAL A 630 -4.28 -16.57 1.86
N CYS A 631 -3.03 -16.65 1.40
CA CYS A 631 -1.90 -17.04 2.25
C CYS A 631 -1.74 -16.10 3.46
N LEU A 632 -1.86 -14.79 3.22
CA LEU A 632 -1.77 -13.77 4.27
C LEU A 632 -2.96 -13.81 5.21
N MET A 633 -4.18 -14.01 4.69
CA MET A 633 -5.37 -14.13 5.54
C MET A 633 -5.35 -15.38 6.42
N VAL A 634 -4.77 -16.49 5.95
CA VAL A 634 -4.55 -17.68 6.79
C VAL A 634 -3.64 -17.34 7.98
N GLY A 635 -2.55 -16.61 7.75
CA GLY A 635 -1.66 -16.14 8.82
C GLY A 635 -2.38 -15.19 9.80
N ALA A 636 -3.12 -14.20 9.28
CA ALA A 636 -3.87 -13.24 10.07
C ALA A 636 -4.96 -13.94 10.93
N LEU A 637 -5.71 -14.86 10.35
CA LEU A 637 -6.69 -15.66 11.06
C LEU A 637 -6.03 -16.53 12.14
N GLY A 638 -4.88 -17.14 11.83
CA GLY A 638 -4.08 -17.88 12.79
C GLY A 638 -3.72 -17.06 14.02
N MET A 639 -3.31 -15.80 13.86
CA MET A 639 -2.97 -14.90 14.98
C MET A 639 -4.19 -14.58 15.85
N ILE A 640 -5.39 -14.44 15.27
CA ILE A 640 -6.62 -14.22 16.02
C ILE A 640 -7.02 -15.48 16.79
N LEU A 641 -7.01 -16.65 16.13
CA LEU A 641 -7.39 -17.93 16.74
C LEU A 641 -6.45 -18.36 17.88
N THR A 642 -5.15 -18.08 17.74
CA THR A 642 -4.15 -18.36 18.79
C THR A 642 -4.13 -17.31 19.90
N LYS A 643 -5.04 -16.32 19.84
CA LYS A 643 -5.16 -15.22 20.80
C LYS A 643 -3.87 -14.40 20.97
N VAL A 644 -3.08 -14.28 19.90
CA VAL A 644 -1.99 -13.29 19.81
C VAL A 644 -2.58 -11.88 19.90
N MET A 645 -3.70 -11.69 19.22
CA MET A 645 -4.50 -10.46 19.26
C MET A 645 -5.99 -10.80 19.32
N THR A 646 -6.79 -9.83 19.76
CA THR A 646 -8.25 -9.89 19.69
C THR A 646 -8.77 -9.43 18.34
N ILE A 647 -10.02 -9.75 18.00
CA ILE A 647 -10.67 -9.28 16.77
C ILE A 647 -10.73 -7.74 16.74
N ALA A 648 -11.02 -7.09 17.87
CA ALA A 648 -11.08 -5.63 17.96
C ALA A 648 -9.72 -5.00 17.63
N GLU A 649 -8.62 -5.60 18.10
CA GLU A 649 -7.26 -5.17 17.78
C GLU A 649 -6.91 -5.40 16.32
N ALA A 650 -7.34 -6.54 15.73
CA ALA A 650 -7.16 -6.80 14.32
C ALA A 650 -7.85 -5.74 13.45
N TYR A 651 -9.09 -5.34 13.78
CA TYR A 651 -9.77 -4.25 13.08
C TYR A 651 -9.07 -2.89 13.24
N ARG A 652 -8.56 -2.59 14.42
CA ARG A 652 -7.82 -1.33 14.69
C ARG A 652 -6.46 -1.30 13.98
N SER A 653 -5.84 -2.45 13.73
CA SER A 653 -4.55 -2.53 13.04
C SER A 653 -4.63 -2.25 11.54
N VAL A 654 -5.83 -2.28 10.96
CA VAL A 654 -6.04 -2.01 9.54
C VAL A 654 -6.12 -0.50 9.29
N ASP A 655 -5.23 -0.01 8.44
CA ASP A 655 -5.33 1.36 7.93
C ASP A 655 -6.40 1.45 6.82
N TRP A 656 -7.61 1.77 7.23
CA TRP A 656 -8.75 1.91 6.33
C TRP A 656 -8.56 3.00 5.27
N ARG A 657 -7.69 3.98 5.50
CA ARG A 657 -7.36 5.01 4.51
C ARG A 657 -6.69 4.37 3.29
N THR A 658 -5.71 3.51 3.54
CA THR A 658 -5.03 2.75 2.48
C THR A 658 -5.99 1.79 1.78
N VAL A 659 -6.88 1.13 2.51
CA VAL A 659 -7.89 0.20 1.95
C VAL A 659 -8.83 0.91 0.97
N PHE A 660 -9.45 2.03 1.37
CA PHE A 660 -10.36 2.77 0.50
C PHE A 660 -9.64 3.47 -0.66
N LEU A 661 -8.43 3.98 -0.41
CA LEU A 661 -7.60 4.54 -1.48
C LEU A 661 -7.33 3.51 -2.59
N LEU A 662 -6.87 2.32 -2.22
CA LEU A 662 -6.61 1.23 -3.18
C LEU A 662 -7.88 0.77 -3.87
N GLY A 663 -8.97 0.61 -3.10
CA GLY A 663 -10.28 0.24 -3.63
C GLY A 663 -10.76 1.17 -4.74
N GLY A 664 -10.45 2.47 -4.65
CA GLY A 664 -10.79 3.46 -5.68
C GLY A 664 -9.79 3.60 -6.82
N LEU A 665 -8.49 3.42 -6.54
CA LEU A 665 -7.45 3.56 -7.56
C LEU A 665 -7.40 2.38 -8.54
N ILE A 666 -7.75 1.16 -8.11
CA ILE A 666 -7.84 0.01 -9.01
C ILE A 666 -8.88 0.25 -10.13
N PRO A 667 -10.12 0.65 -9.82
CA PRO A 667 -11.08 1.03 -10.84
C PRO A 667 -10.62 2.18 -11.74
N LEU A 668 -9.91 3.16 -11.21
CA LEU A 668 -9.33 4.25 -12.00
C LEU A 668 -8.35 3.70 -13.05
N GLY A 669 -7.43 2.81 -12.65
CA GLY A 669 -6.53 2.14 -13.58
C GLY A 669 -7.27 1.32 -14.63
N MET A 670 -8.31 0.58 -14.23
CA MET A 670 -9.18 -0.16 -15.16
C MET A 670 -9.90 0.76 -16.15
N ALA A 671 -10.40 1.92 -15.71
CA ALA A 671 -11.07 2.88 -16.57
C ALA A 671 -10.09 3.49 -17.59
N VAL A 672 -8.85 3.81 -17.19
CA VAL A 672 -7.79 4.31 -18.09
C VAL A 672 -7.46 3.29 -19.19
N ASP A 673 -7.45 1.99 -18.86
CA ASP A 673 -7.21 0.90 -19.81
C ASP A 673 -8.43 0.68 -20.72
N GLN A 674 -9.64 0.54 -20.16
CA GLN A 674 -10.87 0.25 -20.91
C GLN A 674 -11.26 1.39 -21.86
N THR A 675 -11.05 2.65 -21.49
CA THR A 675 -11.27 3.81 -22.35
C THR A 675 -10.21 3.97 -23.45
N GLY A 676 -9.14 3.15 -23.44
CA GLY A 676 -8.02 3.27 -24.38
C GLY A 676 -7.20 4.54 -24.21
N THR A 677 -7.38 5.26 -23.09
CA THR A 677 -6.65 6.50 -22.81
C THR A 677 -5.16 6.25 -22.68
N ALA A 678 -4.76 5.15 -22.00
CA ALA A 678 -3.35 4.74 -21.89
C ALA A 678 -2.72 4.49 -23.26
N GLN A 679 -3.42 3.76 -24.14
CA GLN A 679 -2.94 3.47 -25.50
C GLN A 679 -2.84 4.74 -26.35
N TRP A 680 -3.79 5.65 -26.22
CA TRP A 680 -3.80 6.93 -26.94
C TRP A 680 -2.64 7.82 -26.53
N ILE A 681 -2.36 7.94 -25.23
CA ILE A 681 -1.18 8.66 -24.71
C ILE A 681 0.11 7.98 -25.20
N ALA A 682 0.18 6.64 -25.10
CA ALA A 682 1.34 5.88 -25.53
C ALA A 682 1.65 6.09 -27.03
N LYS A 683 0.62 6.06 -27.91
CA LYS A 683 0.77 6.38 -29.34
C LYS A 683 1.31 7.79 -29.56
N GLY A 684 0.83 8.78 -28.79
CA GLY A 684 1.32 10.16 -28.86
C GLY A 684 2.79 10.29 -28.46
N ILE A 685 3.21 9.61 -27.38
CA ILE A 685 4.59 9.60 -26.91
C ILE A 685 5.53 8.95 -27.94
N VAL A 686 5.14 7.78 -28.46
CA VAL A 686 5.93 7.06 -29.46
C VAL A 686 6.04 7.87 -30.75
N PHE A 687 4.96 8.52 -31.21
CA PHE A 687 4.98 9.39 -32.37
C PHE A 687 5.91 10.60 -32.16
N GLY A 688 5.88 11.23 -30.97
CA GLY A 688 6.71 12.39 -30.66
C GLY A 688 8.19 12.07 -30.50
N LEU A 689 8.55 10.89 -29.97
CA LEU A 689 9.94 10.47 -29.76
C LEU A 689 10.54 9.76 -31.00
N GLY A 690 9.69 9.33 -31.92
CA GLY A 690 10.09 8.78 -33.21
C GLY A 690 11.12 7.63 -33.13
N PRO A 691 12.11 7.60 -34.03
CA PRO A 691 13.09 6.50 -34.14
C PRO A 691 14.05 6.39 -32.94
N PHE A 692 14.04 7.31 -31.99
CA PHE A 692 14.89 7.27 -30.78
C PHE A 692 14.37 6.31 -29.70
N MET A 693 13.14 5.76 -29.85
CA MET A 693 12.56 4.86 -28.87
C MET A 693 13.22 3.47 -28.90
N SER A 694 14.27 3.32 -28.09
CA SER A 694 14.88 2.02 -27.82
C SER A 694 14.27 1.38 -26.55
N PRO A 695 14.38 0.05 -26.36
CA PRO A 695 13.99 -0.62 -25.12
C PRO A 695 14.62 0.02 -23.87
N LEU A 696 15.90 0.33 -23.92
CA LEU A 696 16.62 0.96 -22.82
C LEU A 696 16.06 2.36 -22.49
N LEU A 697 15.80 3.18 -23.52
CA LEU A 697 15.23 4.51 -23.32
C LEU A 697 13.85 4.43 -22.68
N LEU A 698 13.01 3.46 -23.08
CA LEU A 698 11.70 3.25 -22.45
C LEU A 698 11.84 2.96 -20.96
N LEU A 699 12.76 2.03 -20.57
CA LEU A 699 12.96 1.70 -19.16
C LEU A 699 13.42 2.91 -18.34
N VAL A 700 14.36 3.72 -18.88
CA VAL A 700 14.84 4.95 -18.25
C VAL A 700 13.69 5.96 -18.08
N VAL A 701 12.91 6.19 -19.13
CA VAL A 701 11.78 7.14 -19.11
C VAL A 701 10.72 6.68 -18.09
N LEU A 702 10.35 5.40 -18.09
CA LEU A 702 9.40 4.86 -17.11
C LEU A 702 9.93 4.95 -15.67
N ALA A 703 11.20 4.65 -15.44
CA ALA A 703 11.82 4.75 -14.12
C ALA A 703 11.86 6.21 -13.62
N CYS A 704 12.23 7.16 -14.48
CA CYS A 704 12.25 8.58 -14.15
C CYS A 704 10.83 9.13 -13.93
N LEU A 705 9.88 8.74 -14.77
CA LEU A 705 8.47 9.14 -14.63
C LEU A 705 7.86 8.60 -13.35
N SER A 706 8.14 7.35 -13.00
CA SER A 706 7.70 6.72 -11.76
C SER A 706 8.26 7.42 -10.54
N CYS A 707 9.57 7.71 -10.54
CA CYS A 707 10.24 8.45 -9.48
C CYS A 707 9.68 9.87 -9.34
N GLY A 708 9.49 10.60 -10.44
CA GLY A 708 8.91 11.95 -10.42
C GLY A 708 7.47 11.97 -9.92
N SER A 709 6.64 11.05 -10.39
CA SER A 709 5.23 10.96 -10.01
C SER A 709 5.05 10.64 -8.53
N THR A 710 5.85 9.75 -7.96
CA THR A 710 5.76 9.37 -6.54
C THR A 710 6.17 10.49 -5.58
N MET A 711 6.87 11.50 -6.05
CA MET A 711 7.19 12.70 -5.26
C MET A 711 6.01 13.66 -5.12
N ILE A 712 5.06 13.58 -6.04
CA ILE A 712 3.91 14.48 -6.14
C ILE A 712 2.64 13.77 -5.67
N ILE A 713 2.47 12.52 -6.10
CA ILE A 713 1.32 11.67 -5.79
C ILE A 713 1.76 10.54 -4.85
N SER A 714 0.84 9.88 -4.17
CA SER A 714 1.21 8.69 -3.38
C SER A 714 1.79 7.59 -4.27
N ASN A 715 2.72 6.77 -3.73
CA ASN A 715 3.34 5.65 -4.44
C ASN A 715 2.31 4.71 -5.08
N VAL A 716 1.20 4.48 -4.38
CA VAL A 716 0.09 3.64 -4.85
C VAL A 716 -0.64 4.30 -6.03
N GLY A 717 -0.92 5.60 -5.93
CA GLY A 717 -1.56 6.37 -7.00
C GLY A 717 -0.71 6.41 -8.26
N ALA A 718 0.58 6.66 -8.11
CA ALA A 718 1.53 6.64 -9.21
C ALA A 718 1.58 5.25 -9.90
N CYS A 719 1.59 4.16 -9.12
CA CYS A 719 1.56 2.79 -9.64
C CYS A 719 0.28 2.53 -10.46
N ALA A 720 -0.89 2.84 -9.89
CA ALA A 720 -2.18 2.60 -10.55
C ALA A 720 -2.32 3.32 -11.90
N LEU A 721 -1.76 4.52 -12.02
CA LEU A 721 -1.82 5.34 -13.24
C LEU A 721 -0.75 4.94 -14.27
N LEU A 722 0.48 4.67 -13.81
CA LEU A 722 1.61 4.46 -14.72
C LEU A 722 1.74 3.03 -15.22
N VAL A 723 1.24 2.01 -14.50
CA VAL A 723 1.33 0.61 -14.96
C VAL A 723 0.55 0.40 -16.27
N PRO A 724 -0.72 0.82 -16.42
CA PRO A 724 -1.44 0.70 -17.69
C PRO A 724 -0.74 1.45 -18.83
N LEU A 725 -0.19 2.63 -18.56
CA LEU A 725 0.57 3.40 -19.53
C LEU A 725 1.86 2.70 -19.96
N GLY A 726 2.63 2.19 -18.98
CA GLY A 726 3.86 1.44 -19.23
C GLY A 726 3.62 0.17 -20.06
N ILE A 727 2.58 -0.59 -19.74
CA ILE A 727 2.15 -1.76 -20.51
C ILE A 727 1.79 -1.36 -21.95
N SER A 728 1.06 -0.28 -22.13
CA SER A 728 0.66 0.22 -23.46
C SER A 728 1.87 0.66 -24.27
N LEU A 729 2.86 1.32 -23.66
CA LEU A 729 4.12 1.72 -24.31
C LEU A 729 4.94 0.48 -24.71
N ALA A 730 5.09 -0.51 -23.80
CA ALA A 730 5.83 -1.73 -24.07
C ALA A 730 5.24 -2.50 -25.25
N ASN A 731 3.91 -2.63 -25.31
CA ASN A 731 3.21 -3.27 -26.41
C ASN A 731 3.47 -2.58 -27.77
N GLN A 732 3.62 -1.27 -27.80
CA GLN A 732 3.87 -0.52 -29.05
C GLN A 732 5.30 -0.69 -29.56
N ILE A 733 6.25 -0.87 -28.65
CA ILE A 733 7.68 -1.06 -28.97
C ILE A 733 8.00 -2.54 -29.20
N GLY A 734 7.08 -3.47 -28.86
CA GLY A 734 7.26 -4.90 -29.01
C GLY A 734 8.07 -5.55 -27.89
N ILE A 735 8.09 -4.93 -26.69
CA ILE A 735 8.75 -5.47 -25.49
C ILE A 735 7.70 -6.18 -24.63
N ASP A 736 8.13 -7.18 -23.83
CA ASP A 736 7.24 -7.80 -22.85
C ASP A 736 6.63 -6.74 -21.91
N PRO A 737 5.31 -6.57 -21.88
CA PRO A 737 4.63 -5.61 -21.03
C PRO A 737 4.90 -5.79 -19.54
N ARG A 738 5.23 -7.02 -19.08
CA ARG A 738 5.60 -7.32 -17.70
C ARG A 738 6.85 -6.54 -17.27
N VAL A 739 7.80 -6.37 -18.19
CA VAL A 739 9.05 -5.64 -17.94
C VAL A 739 8.75 -4.18 -17.59
N ALA A 740 7.88 -3.53 -18.37
CA ALA A 740 7.44 -2.16 -18.08
C ALA A 740 6.69 -2.07 -16.74
N ALA A 741 5.83 -3.04 -16.45
CA ALA A 741 5.11 -3.11 -15.18
C ALA A 741 6.06 -3.26 -13.97
N ILE A 742 7.12 -4.07 -14.07
CA ILE A 742 8.18 -4.20 -13.07
C ILE A 742 8.87 -2.86 -12.82
N VAL A 743 9.30 -2.19 -13.89
CA VAL A 743 10.02 -0.90 -13.76
C VAL A 743 9.14 0.15 -13.09
N VAL A 744 7.87 0.23 -13.46
CA VAL A 744 6.92 1.14 -12.79
C VAL A 744 6.71 0.73 -11.35
N GLY A 745 6.35 -0.53 -11.08
CA GLY A 745 6.01 -1.03 -9.74
C GLY A 745 7.15 -0.85 -8.72
N ILE A 746 8.39 -1.14 -9.13
CA ILE A 746 9.58 -0.89 -8.30
C ILE A 746 9.93 0.60 -8.30
N GLY A 747 9.86 1.27 -9.46
CA GLY A 747 10.23 2.68 -9.65
C GLY A 747 9.45 3.65 -8.75
N VAL A 748 8.16 3.40 -8.52
CA VAL A 748 7.33 4.22 -7.60
C VAL A 748 7.74 4.10 -6.13
N SER A 749 8.55 3.11 -5.75
CA SER A 749 9.12 3.02 -4.41
C SER A 749 10.32 3.94 -4.20
N ASN A 750 10.79 4.62 -5.23
CA ASN A 750 11.88 5.59 -5.18
C ASN A 750 11.43 6.95 -4.61
N SER A 751 11.15 6.99 -3.32
CA SER A 751 10.66 8.17 -2.59
C SER A 751 11.70 8.69 -1.60
N PHE A 752 12.97 8.83 -2.03
CA PHE A 752 14.06 9.23 -1.13
C PHE A 752 14.33 10.73 -1.13
N MET A 753 14.01 11.42 -2.22
CA MET A 753 14.39 12.82 -2.45
C MET A 753 13.59 13.82 -1.60
N LEU A 754 12.34 13.49 -1.28
CA LEU A 754 11.46 14.31 -0.44
C LEU A 754 10.96 13.50 0.76
N PRO A 755 10.63 14.14 1.90
CA PRO A 755 10.07 13.46 3.07
C PRO A 755 8.57 13.14 2.93
N THR A 756 8.10 12.87 1.71
CA THR A 756 6.71 12.51 1.41
C THR A 756 6.37 11.06 1.78
N HIS A 757 7.37 10.18 1.81
CA HIS A 757 7.17 8.80 2.25
C HIS A 757 7.00 8.74 3.78
N GLN A 758 6.05 7.92 4.26
CA GLN A 758 5.70 7.79 5.68
C GLN A 758 6.91 7.53 6.59
N VAL A 759 7.87 6.69 6.16
CA VAL A 759 9.11 6.42 6.93
C VAL A 759 9.98 7.66 7.03
N ASN A 760 10.12 8.41 5.93
CA ASN A 760 10.92 9.65 5.93
C ASN A 760 10.28 10.72 6.81
N ALA A 761 8.95 10.87 6.74
CA ALA A 761 8.18 11.77 7.59
C ALA A 761 8.32 11.39 9.08
N LEU A 762 8.21 10.09 9.41
CA LEU A 762 8.38 9.57 10.77
C LEU A 762 9.76 9.91 11.35
N TYR A 763 10.81 9.80 10.54
CA TYR A 763 12.20 10.00 10.98
C TYR A 763 12.66 11.45 10.88
N MET A 764 11.92 12.32 10.20
CA MET A 764 12.29 13.72 10.00
C MET A 764 12.40 14.50 11.32
N GLY A 765 11.35 14.42 12.17
CA GLY A 765 11.32 15.09 13.47
C GLY A 765 12.40 14.57 14.42
N PRO A 766 12.39 13.26 14.76
CA PRO A 766 13.37 12.67 15.67
C PRO A 766 14.83 12.82 15.22
N GLY A 767 15.06 12.90 13.92
CA GLY A 767 16.38 13.09 13.33
C GLY A 767 16.78 14.55 13.13
N GLU A 768 15.89 15.50 13.41
CA GLU A 768 16.07 16.95 13.19
C GLU A 768 16.48 17.30 11.75
N TYR A 769 15.95 16.52 10.78
CA TYR A 769 16.29 16.70 9.37
C TYR A 769 15.46 17.80 8.74
N ARG A 770 16.10 18.52 7.81
CA ARG A 770 15.43 19.47 6.92
C ARG A 770 15.24 18.82 5.55
N THR A 771 14.26 19.29 4.78
CA THR A 771 14.01 18.81 3.41
C THR A 771 15.28 18.84 2.53
N LYS A 772 16.17 19.85 2.73
CA LYS A 772 17.47 19.93 2.04
C LYS A 772 18.38 18.71 2.27
N ASN A 773 18.30 18.07 3.44
CA ASN A 773 19.06 16.86 3.74
C ASN A 773 18.59 15.68 2.88
N TYR A 774 17.26 15.52 2.75
CA TYR A 774 16.65 14.50 1.90
C TYR A 774 16.98 14.73 0.43
N ILE A 775 16.86 15.97 -0.08
CA ILE A 775 17.21 16.29 -1.46
C ILE A 775 18.68 15.92 -1.76
N LYS A 776 19.60 16.27 -0.86
CA LYS A 776 21.03 16.02 -1.06
C LYS A 776 21.39 14.54 -1.02
N ILE A 777 20.93 13.81 -0.01
CA ILE A 777 21.31 12.39 0.19
C ILE A 777 20.41 11.49 -0.63
N GLY A 778 19.09 11.70 -0.54
CA GLY A 778 18.10 10.94 -1.26
C GLY A 778 18.13 11.15 -2.76
N GLY A 779 18.51 12.37 -3.24
CA GLY A 779 18.67 12.64 -4.67
C GLY A 779 19.73 11.76 -5.32
N PHE A 780 20.91 11.64 -4.71
CA PHE A 780 21.94 10.71 -5.20
C PHE A 780 21.52 9.25 -5.07
N LEU A 781 20.86 8.89 -3.97
CA LEU A 781 20.31 7.53 -3.82
C LEU A 781 19.28 7.22 -4.92
N SER A 782 18.42 8.18 -5.26
CA SER A 782 17.42 8.01 -6.34
C SER A 782 18.07 7.78 -7.69
N LEU A 783 19.17 8.46 -8.01
CA LEU A 783 19.92 8.23 -9.25
C LEU A 783 20.54 6.82 -9.28
N ILE A 784 21.16 6.39 -8.18
CA ILE A 784 21.72 5.03 -8.04
C ILE A 784 20.59 3.99 -8.17
N TYR A 785 19.47 4.25 -7.54
CA TYR A 785 18.30 3.38 -7.60
C TYR A 785 17.79 3.20 -9.04
N ILE A 786 17.63 4.30 -9.79
CA ILE A 786 17.18 4.26 -11.19
C ILE A 786 18.21 3.49 -12.04
N ALA A 787 19.50 3.77 -11.85
CA ALA A 787 20.56 3.08 -12.60
C ALA A 787 20.56 1.57 -12.35
N ILE A 788 20.45 1.12 -11.08
CA ILE A 788 20.40 -0.31 -10.74
C ILE A 788 19.11 -0.92 -11.27
N LEU A 789 17.95 -0.26 -11.08
CA LEU A 789 16.66 -0.75 -11.55
C LEU A 789 16.69 -0.99 -13.07
N VAL A 790 17.10 0.00 -13.84
CA VAL A 790 17.18 -0.09 -15.31
C VAL A 790 18.19 -1.15 -15.74
N ALA A 791 19.40 -1.19 -15.15
CA ALA A 791 20.41 -2.19 -15.48
C ALA A 791 19.92 -3.61 -15.18
N MET A 792 19.40 -3.88 -13.98
CA MET A 792 18.92 -5.19 -13.59
C MET A 792 17.76 -5.64 -14.46
N THR A 793 16.82 -4.73 -14.76
CA THR A 793 15.66 -5.06 -15.61
C THR A 793 16.10 -5.33 -17.05
N TYR A 794 17.03 -4.53 -17.59
CA TYR A 794 17.56 -4.72 -18.94
C TYR A 794 18.30 -6.07 -19.09
N PHE A 795 19.15 -6.42 -18.12
CA PHE A 795 19.97 -7.66 -18.23
C PHE A 795 19.21 -8.96 -17.91
N PHE A 796 18.19 -8.92 -17.07
CA PHE A 796 17.48 -10.12 -16.61
C PHE A 796 16.14 -10.39 -17.31
N TYR A 797 15.52 -9.36 -17.93
CA TYR A 797 14.16 -9.48 -18.46
C TYR A 797 14.03 -9.04 -19.94
N LEU A 798 15.04 -8.39 -20.53
CA LEU A 798 15.13 -8.08 -21.96
C LEU A 798 16.24 -8.89 -22.62
#